data_040d0ff86f313163ab5af28e32dab8f0
#
_entry.id   040d0ff86f313163ab5af28e32dab8f0
#
_cell.length_a   1.000
_cell.length_b   1.000
_cell.length_c   1.000
_cell.angle_alpha   90.00
_cell.angle_beta   90.00
_cell.angle_gamma   90.00
#
_symmetry.space_group_name_H-M   'P 1'
#
loop_
_entity.id
_entity.type
_entity.pdbx_description
1 polymer ?
#
loop_
_entity_poly.entity_id
_entity_poly.type
_entity_poly.pdbx_seq_one_letter_code
_entity_poly.pdbx_strand_id
1 'polypeptide(L)'
;MNNLRKPGLGNDSDTQQSWLSDLMQPADDTAGQWASAEFSLFGATVATVATATASSATSSVTPASSSKAISATPAASWIASLNDTVLRSDMAAASAGGTVTEAGIAQVFTDLATELTTNKTTLSASQFTDLKLIATDLNVGETASAYLTYVVGALINGSTSNTWWTGGGATAVALGNLAAGATAAKVTELDGKWLLGTDLPSSKVSMSGVSAFSVSYSAVSNAVFAATGPSMNDINQGYLGDCYLLSALAEVAKQDPSAIQSMITDNGNNTYGVRFFINGTAQYVTVNNQLPDGGTIFNSATNDWASLVEKAYAQVQASGLIPTGNTINAGNSFSTIGNGGAPEYTLEEITGASAITDFYANGSSWVQYVYNNALRAVSAVGGVSTASVLSALVTDIGKGFDVILSSMTNASVSGKETLIADHAMSVYGYDSATGNLEIRNPWGSMSGQYWSTTFEVSLTTLLADGDTISADNNAVSSASVVTGASVSAAAGLQANAAISAFSVSDTAANVTAALSTLGADAKLTSIALTDASVPTITLASALYSADTAVLAKISSPYHLTVTGALVSAAAALQSASQVTSFTLSDSSANLVANIAALNADTKLTAVTLTDTNALSLTYAQFTADTAVLGKLPANYTVTVSGVTAANAATLQANSHVASFTVSDTAANVTSALTSLNADSKLASLTVSGTTAADTLTLIGSKAAATINLNGDTASVSAGLSAASLSFIGTPDAITLGTGAAIIDFTLQPAGGIETIANFQYGHDQLVINLSGAANSVLMAANTTVAGSHAISIYSSANPTHGVVLLGMSSTLTASNLLSAHTTFSGGQAVIS
;
A
#
# COMPACT_ATOMS: atom_id res chain seq x y z
N MET A 1 -48.89 -19.70 -11.62
CA MET A 1 -47.55 -19.84 -12.19
C MET A 1 -47.40 -21.24 -12.71
N ASN A 2 -47.97 -21.47 -13.86
CA ASN A 2 -48.09 -22.80 -14.43
C ASN A 2 -47.45 -22.79 -15.81
N ASN A 3 -46.56 -23.75 -16.02
CA ASN A 3 -46.06 -24.18 -17.32
C ASN A 3 -45.27 -23.18 -18.15
N LEU A 4 -44.14 -22.74 -17.62
CA LEU A 4 -43.04 -22.30 -18.50
C LEU A 4 -42.24 -23.57 -18.85
N ARG A 5 -42.64 -24.27 -19.91
CA ARG A 5 -41.74 -25.15 -20.65
C ARG A 5 -40.61 -24.29 -21.14
N LYS A 6 -39.37 -24.68 -20.87
CA LYS A 6 -38.28 -24.19 -21.71
C LYS A 6 -38.69 -24.48 -23.16
N PRO A 7 -38.55 -23.56 -24.10
CA PRO A 7 -38.93 -23.80 -25.49
C PRO A 7 -38.27 -25.11 -25.91
N GLY A 8 -39.04 -26.09 -26.26
CA GLY A 8 -38.48 -27.25 -26.94
C GLY A 8 -37.82 -26.74 -28.18
N LEU A 9 -36.52 -26.97 -28.33
CA LEU A 9 -35.84 -26.82 -29.58
C LEU A 9 -36.69 -27.65 -30.58
N GLY A 10 -37.37 -26.98 -31.47
CA GLY A 10 -38.15 -27.64 -32.51
C GLY A 10 -37.22 -28.57 -33.29
N ASN A 11 -37.62 -29.80 -33.49
CA ASN A 11 -37.00 -30.75 -34.40
C ASN A 11 -37.03 -30.16 -35.82
N ASP A 12 -36.10 -29.29 -36.12
CA ASP A 12 -35.79 -28.91 -37.49
C ASP A 12 -34.30 -29.25 -37.72
N SER A 13 -34.10 -30.57 -37.91
CA SER A 13 -32.83 -31.21 -38.15
C SER A 13 -32.10 -30.74 -39.41
N ASP A 14 -32.81 -30.03 -40.30
CA ASP A 14 -32.28 -29.70 -41.61
C ASP A 14 -31.57 -28.38 -41.72
N THR A 15 -31.70 -27.47 -40.72
CA THR A 15 -31.01 -26.14 -40.75
C THR A 15 -29.81 -26.08 -39.85
N GLN A 16 -29.72 -26.86 -38.79
CA GLN A 16 -28.57 -26.89 -37.89
C GLN A 16 -27.47 -27.83 -38.34
N GLN A 17 -27.77 -28.91 -39.09
CA GLN A 17 -26.73 -29.72 -39.72
C GLN A 17 -25.91 -28.98 -40.80
N SER A 18 -26.44 -27.91 -41.40
CA SER A 18 -25.73 -27.24 -42.50
C SER A 18 -24.48 -26.47 -42.01
N TRP A 19 -24.54 -25.85 -40.83
CA TRP A 19 -23.40 -25.07 -40.36
C TRP A 19 -22.30 -25.96 -39.74
N LEU A 20 -22.65 -27.05 -39.06
CA LEU A 20 -21.69 -28.03 -38.58
C LEU A 20 -21.06 -28.81 -39.75
N SER A 21 -21.82 -29.11 -40.82
CA SER A 21 -21.30 -29.76 -42.02
C SER A 21 -20.38 -28.83 -42.85
N ASP A 22 -20.65 -27.54 -42.86
CA ASP A 22 -19.83 -26.55 -43.55
C ASP A 22 -18.51 -26.28 -42.83
N LEU A 23 -18.51 -26.41 -41.51
CA LEU A 23 -17.30 -26.35 -40.67
C LEU A 23 -16.50 -27.66 -40.68
N MET A 24 -17.11 -28.78 -40.96
CA MET A 24 -16.49 -30.12 -40.97
C MET A 24 -15.93 -30.51 -42.35
N GLN A 25 -16.00 -29.67 -43.37
CA GLN A 25 -15.36 -29.99 -44.63
C GLN A 25 -13.84 -29.81 -44.46
N PRO A 26 -13.00 -30.78 -44.88
CA PRO A 26 -11.55 -30.54 -44.96
C PRO A 26 -11.33 -29.36 -45.87
N ALA A 27 -10.51 -28.41 -45.46
CA ALA A 27 -10.19 -27.22 -46.21
C ALA A 27 -9.67 -27.59 -47.60
N ASP A 28 -10.57 -27.57 -48.58
CA ASP A 28 -10.23 -27.43 -49.96
C ASP A 28 -9.69 -26.00 -50.20
N ASP A 29 -8.63 -25.90 -50.97
CA ASP A 29 -7.72 -24.74 -51.14
C ASP A 29 -8.38 -23.41 -51.58
N THR A 30 -9.66 -23.21 -51.32
CA THR A 30 -10.43 -21.99 -51.69
C THR A 30 -10.67 -21.03 -50.53
N ALA A 31 -10.20 -21.31 -49.29
CA ALA A 31 -10.30 -20.40 -48.14
C ALA A 31 -9.35 -19.18 -48.21
N GLY A 32 -8.63 -19.01 -49.33
CA GLY A 32 -7.66 -17.92 -49.54
C GLY A 32 -8.30 -16.54 -49.83
N GLN A 33 -9.64 -16.41 -49.87
CA GLN A 33 -10.29 -15.14 -50.27
C GLN A 33 -10.91 -14.33 -49.12
N TRP A 34 -10.96 -14.84 -47.89
CA TRP A 34 -11.52 -14.11 -46.76
C TRP A 34 -10.49 -13.45 -45.83
N ALA A 35 -9.21 -13.70 -46.02
CA ALA A 35 -8.12 -13.22 -45.17
C ALA A 35 -7.37 -12.01 -45.71
N SER A 36 -7.74 -11.45 -46.86
CA SER A 36 -6.92 -10.39 -47.54
C SER A 36 -7.56 -8.99 -47.55
N ALA A 37 -8.70 -8.75 -46.93
CA ALA A 37 -9.36 -7.47 -47.10
C ALA A 37 -9.26 -6.46 -45.95
N GLU A 38 -8.84 -6.76 -44.73
CA GLU A 38 -8.81 -5.72 -43.70
C GLU A 38 -7.75 -5.82 -42.61
N PHE A 39 -6.55 -6.33 -42.88
CA PHE A 39 -5.45 -6.32 -41.88
C PHE A 39 -4.39 -5.23 -42.15
N SER A 40 -4.79 -4.08 -42.67
CA SER A 40 -3.85 -2.99 -43.00
C SER A 40 -4.00 -1.74 -42.12
N LEU A 41 -4.61 -1.79 -40.95
CA LEU A 41 -4.77 -0.56 -40.17
C LEU A 41 -4.30 -0.59 -38.68
N PHE A 42 -3.60 -1.62 -38.25
CA PHE A 42 -2.99 -1.61 -36.91
C PHE A 42 -1.50 -2.00 -36.96
N GLY A 43 -0.70 -1.07 -37.49
CA GLY A 43 0.74 -1.08 -37.29
C GLY A 43 1.07 -0.53 -35.90
N ALA A 44 0.99 -1.36 -34.88
CA ALA A 44 1.57 -1.05 -33.58
C ALA A 44 3.00 -1.57 -33.54
N THR A 45 3.96 -0.71 -33.81
CA THR A 45 5.36 -0.96 -33.50
C THR A 45 5.55 -0.95 -31.98
N VAL A 46 6.02 -2.06 -31.44
CA VAL A 46 6.48 -2.17 -30.08
C VAL A 46 7.70 -1.26 -29.89
N ALA A 47 7.55 -0.18 -29.17
CA ALA A 47 8.67 0.67 -28.76
C ALA A 47 9.24 0.16 -27.45
N THR A 48 10.52 -0.15 -27.44
CA THR A 48 11.33 -0.51 -26.28
C THR A 48 11.40 0.63 -25.28
N VAL A 49 11.15 0.30 -24.02
CA VAL A 49 11.24 1.23 -22.89
C VAL A 49 12.69 1.63 -22.63
N ALA A 50 12.98 2.91 -22.73
CA ALA A 50 14.22 3.51 -22.22
C ALA A 50 13.95 4.23 -20.89
N THR A 51 14.70 3.87 -19.87
CA THR A 51 14.68 4.48 -18.54
C THR A 51 15.28 5.89 -18.58
N ALA A 52 14.57 6.87 -18.06
CA ALA A 52 15.10 8.21 -17.81
C ALA A 52 14.91 8.62 -16.35
N THR A 53 15.99 9.11 -15.77
CA THR A 53 16.15 9.56 -14.40
C THR A 53 15.54 10.95 -14.16
N ALA A 54 14.95 11.13 -12.98
CA ALA A 54 14.28 12.37 -12.57
C ALA A 54 15.28 13.44 -12.08
N SER A 55 14.97 14.69 -12.39
CA SER A 55 15.59 15.90 -11.79
C SER A 55 14.49 16.80 -11.22
N SER A 56 14.71 17.28 -10.01
CA SER A 56 13.77 18.08 -9.22
C SER A 56 13.95 19.59 -9.44
N ALA A 57 12.85 20.34 -9.46
CA ALA A 57 12.86 21.79 -9.24
C ALA A 57 11.59 22.26 -8.52
N THR A 58 11.80 23.03 -7.46
CA THR A 58 10.80 23.61 -6.56
C THR A 58 10.32 24.98 -7.05
N SER A 59 9.05 25.31 -6.91
CA SER A 59 8.57 26.68 -6.80
C SER A 59 7.25 26.80 -6.01
N SER A 60 7.16 27.87 -5.25
CA SER A 60 6.17 28.20 -4.22
C SER A 60 5.01 29.03 -4.72
N VAL A 61 3.78 28.79 -4.24
CA VAL A 61 2.67 29.78 -4.22
C VAL A 61 1.74 29.55 -3.03
N THR A 62 1.32 30.59 -2.35
CA THR A 62 0.51 30.69 -1.13
C THR A 62 -1.02 30.93 -1.40
N PRO A 63 -1.91 30.87 -0.39
CA PRO A 63 -3.15 30.08 -0.50
C PRO A 63 -4.46 30.89 -0.49
N ALA A 64 -5.57 30.21 -0.80
CA ALA A 64 -6.92 30.63 -0.36
C ALA A 64 -7.85 29.43 -0.12
N SER A 65 -8.44 29.44 1.04
CA SER A 65 -9.67 28.82 1.57
C SER A 65 -9.90 27.31 1.44
N SER A 66 -9.76 26.68 2.59
CA SER A 66 -10.48 25.52 3.17
C SER A 66 -11.29 24.59 2.24
N SER A 67 -10.65 23.61 1.72
CA SER A 67 -11.12 22.24 1.63
C SER A 67 -9.93 21.34 1.93
N LYS A 68 -10.18 20.25 2.64
CA LYS A 68 -9.16 19.31 3.17
C LYS A 68 -8.26 18.84 2.04
N ALA A 69 -7.04 19.39 1.94
CA ALA A 69 -6.09 19.06 0.89
C ALA A 69 -5.55 17.64 1.12
N ILE A 70 -5.97 16.71 0.29
CA ILE A 70 -5.21 15.52 -0.04
C ILE A 70 -3.95 16.03 -0.74
N SER A 71 -2.77 15.60 -0.31
CA SER A 71 -1.51 15.90 -0.98
C SER A 71 -1.58 15.28 -2.37
N ALA A 72 -1.94 16.06 -3.37
CA ALA A 72 -2.05 15.61 -4.74
C ALA A 72 -0.63 15.38 -5.28
N THR A 73 -0.37 14.20 -5.80
CA THR A 73 0.72 13.98 -6.74
C THR A 73 0.54 15.01 -7.87
N PRO A 74 1.59 15.72 -8.32
CA PRO A 74 1.44 16.63 -9.45
C PRO A 74 0.91 15.87 -10.66
N ALA A 75 -0.14 16.38 -11.30
CA ALA A 75 -0.67 15.80 -12.52
C ALA A 75 0.45 15.65 -13.56
N ALA A 76 0.40 14.60 -14.38
CA ALA A 76 1.38 14.36 -15.41
C ALA A 76 1.56 15.59 -16.32
N SER A 77 2.78 15.85 -16.72
CA SER A 77 3.13 17.09 -17.46
C SER A 77 2.36 17.28 -18.76
N TRP A 78 1.92 16.18 -19.41
CA TRP A 78 1.15 16.21 -20.64
C TRP A 78 -0.28 16.76 -20.43
N ILE A 79 -0.88 16.56 -19.23
CA ILE A 79 -2.20 17.09 -18.89
C ILE A 79 -2.18 18.63 -18.99
N ALA A 80 -1.10 19.26 -18.54
CA ALA A 80 -0.94 20.72 -18.66
C ALA A 80 -0.85 21.21 -20.11
N SER A 81 -0.53 20.33 -21.07
CA SER A 81 -0.43 20.66 -22.49
C SER A 81 -1.77 20.57 -23.24
N LEU A 82 -2.82 20.05 -22.61
CA LEU A 82 -4.16 20.07 -23.21
C LEU A 82 -4.60 21.51 -23.45
N ASN A 83 -5.12 21.79 -24.64
CA ASN A 83 -5.55 23.13 -25.03
C ASN A 83 -6.89 23.50 -24.40
N ASP A 84 -7.82 22.54 -24.35
CA ASP A 84 -9.13 22.71 -23.77
C ASP A 84 -9.05 22.78 -22.25
N THR A 85 -9.67 23.79 -21.64
CA THR A 85 -9.57 24.04 -20.19
C THR A 85 -10.43 23.09 -19.38
N VAL A 86 -11.55 22.62 -19.94
CA VAL A 86 -12.43 21.64 -19.29
C VAL A 86 -11.72 20.29 -19.28
N LEU A 87 -11.31 19.80 -20.45
CA LEU A 87 -10.57 18.53 -20.56
C LEU A 87 -9.33 18.51 -19.67
N ARG A 88 -8.60 19.63 -19.57
CA ARG A 88 -7.41 19.73 -18.70
C ARG A 88 -7.78 19.64 -17.23
N SER A 89 -8.83 20.33 -16.79
CA SER A 89 -9.31 20.32 -15.41
C SER A 89 -9.79 18.92 -15.00
N ASP A 90 -10.58 18.30 -15.88
CA ASP A 90 -11.21 17.01 -15.58
C ASP A 90 -10.18 15.88 -15.60
N MET A 91 -9.23 15.91 -16.55
CA MET A 91 -8.11 14.96 -16.53
C MET A 91 -7.21 15.13 -15.30
N ALA A 92 -6.96 16.37 -14.86
CA ALA A 92 -6.21 16.62 -13.64
C ALA A 92 -6.96 16.07 -12.40
N ALA A 93 -8.29 16.17 -12.39
CA ALA A 93 -9.11 15.58 -11.34
C ALA A 93 -9.13 14.05 -11.42
N ALA A 94 -9.29 13.48 -12.62
CA ALA A 94 -9.31 12.03 -12.84
C ALA A 94 -8.00 11.35 -12.47
N SER A 95 -6.88 12.08 -12.50
CA SER A 95 -5.53 11.58 -12.21
C SER A 95 -4.98 12.01 -10.83
N ALA A 96 -5.75 12.70 -10.02
CA ALA A 96 -5.30 13.35 -8.77
C ALA A 96 -4.65 12.41 -7.72
N GLY A 97 -4.74 11.10 -7.90
CA GLY A 97 -4.11 10.09 -7.06
C GLY A 97 -2.94 9.33 -7.74
N GLY A 98 -2.54 9.72 -8.94
CA GLY A 98 -1.54 8.98 -9.73
C GLY A 98 -2.11 7.72 -10.40
N THR A 99 -3.40 7.42 -10.17
CA THR A 99 -4.13 6.33 -10.83
C THR A 99 -5.37 6.91 -11.48
N VAL A 100 -5.51 6.68 -12.79
CA VAL A 100 -6.68 7.08 -13.54
C VAL A 100 -7.75 6.01 -13.39
N THR A 101 -8.95 6.41 -13.00
CA THR A 101 -10.08 5.50 -12.82
C THR A 101 -11.05 5.60 -13.99
N GLU A 102 -11.84 4.54 -14.20
CA GLU A 102 -12.90 4.54 -15.20
C GLU A 102 -13.91 5.67 -14.93
N ALA A 103 -14.40 5.81 -13.70
CA ALA A 103 -15.33 6.85 -13.31
C ALA A 103 -14.76 8.27 -13.55
N GLY A 104 -13.45 8.47 -13.36
CA GLY A 104 -12.79 9.73 -13.66
C GLY A 104 -12.83 10.05 -15.17
N ILE A 105 -12.56 9.08 -16.02
CA ILE A 105 -12.63 9.25 -17.48
C ILE A 105 -14.09 9.41 -17.95
N ALA A 106 -15.03 8.65 -17.41
CA ALA A 106 -16.45 8.82 -17.72
C ALA A 106 -16.93 10.24 -17.39
N GLN A 107 -16.45 10.84 -16.30
CA GLN A 107 -16.76 12.23 -15.97
C GLN A 107 -16.19 13.19 -17.00
N VAL A 108 -14.96 12.97 -17.51
CA VAL A 108 -14.37 13.79 -18.59
C VAL A 108 -15.30 13.85 -19.83
N PHE A 109 -15.84 12.70 -20.25
CA PHE A 109 -16.75 12.65 -21.41
C PHE A 109 -18.14 13.19 -21.10
N THR A 110 -18.65 12.98 -19.91
CA THR A 110 -19.91 13.57 -19.44
C THR A 110 -19.83 15.10 -19.42
N ASP A 111 -18.75 15.69 -18.92
CA ASP A 111 -18.55 17.13 -18.86
C ASP A 111 -18.33 17.73 -20.26
N LEU A 112 -17.56 17.04 -21.11
CA LEU A 112 -17.42 17.41 -22.50
C LEU A 112 -18.77 17.44 -23.24
N ALA A 113 -19.60 16.40 -23.10
CA ALA A 113 -20.92 16.34 -23.70
C ALA A 113 -21.83 17.46 -23.17
N THR A 114 -21.73 17.77 -21.88
CA THR A 114 -22.46 18.87 -21.23
C THR A 114 -22.02 20.24 -21.77
N GLU A 115 -20.71 20.44 -21.93
CA GLU A 115 -20.16 21.65 -22.54
C GLU A 115 -20.67 21.85 -23.97
N LEU A 116 -20.57 20.81 -24.82
CA LEU A 116 -21.05 20.86 -26.21
C LEU A 116 -22.54 21.16 -26.30
N THR A 117 -23.34 20.59 -25.40
CA THR A 117 -24.78 20.84 -25.31
C THR A 117 -25.07 22.26 -24.87
N THR A 118 -24.41 22.74 -23.82
CA THR A 118 -24.62 24.09 -23.26
C THR A 118 -24.25 25.19 -24.26
N ASN A 119 -23.11 25.01 -24.92
CA ASN A 119 -22.60 25.96 -25.90
C ASN A 119 -23.24 25.80 -27.27
N LYS A 120 -24.07 24.78 -27.49
CA LYS A 120 -24.68 24.41 -28.77
C LYS A 120 -23.64 24.25 -29.87
N THR A 121 -22.53 23.62 -29.56
CA THR A 121 -21.40 23.40 -30.47
C THR A 121 -21.22 21.90 -30.75
N THR A 122 -20.29 21.59 -31.61
CA THR A 122 -19.80 20.23 -31.88
C THR A 122 -18.34 20.13 -31.43
N LEU A 123 -17.85 18.92 -31.24
CA LEU A 123 -16.46 18.64 -30.88
C LEU A 123 -15.51 19.36 -31.84
N SER A 124 -14.73 20.29 -31.34
CA SER A 124 -13.77 21.04 -32.16
C SER A 124 -12.55 20.16 -32.51
N ALA A 125 -11.83 20.56 -33.55
CA ALA A 125 -10.60 19.89 -33.96
C ALA A 125 -9.53 19.93 -32.82
N SER A 126 -9.49 21.02 -32.05
CA SER A 126 -8.59 21.17 -30.90
C SER A 126 -8.95 20.19 -29.77
N GLN A 127 -10.22 20.14 -29.39
CA GLN A 127 -10.71 19.17 -28.38
C GLN A 127 -10.46 17.74 -28.82
N PHE A 128 -10.67 17.42 -30.09
CA PHE A 128 -10.39 16.08 -30.59
C PHE A 128 -8.89 15.76 -30.59
N THR A 129 -8.03 16.75 -30.80
CA THR A 129 -6.57 16.59 -30.65
C THR A 129 -6.20 16.31 -29.19
N ASP A 130 -6.80 17.04 -28.25
CA ASP A 130 -6.59 16.83 -26.82
C ASP A 130 -7.06 15.42 -26.39
N LEU A 131 -8.22 14.96 -26.88
CA LEU A 131 -8.69 13.58 -26.63
C LEU A 131 -7.70 12.55 -27.18
N LYS A 132 -7.12 12.76 -28.37
CA LYS A 132 -6.08 11.87 -28.90
C LYS A 132 -4.83 11.84 -28.02
N LEU A 133 -4.45 12.97 -27.45
CA LEU A 133 -3.34 13.03 -26.50
C LEU A 133 -3.69 12.26 -25.22
N ILE A 134 -4.91 12.41 -24.69
CA ILE A 134 -5.39 11.61 -23.56
C ILE A 134 -5.27 10.10 -23.85
N ALA A 135 -5.77 9.64 -25.00
CA ALA A 135 -5.69 8.22 -25.36
C ALA A 135 -4.25 7.72 -25.56
N THR A 136 -3.32 8.57 -25.97
CA THR A 136 -1.91 8.21 -26.17
C THR A 136 -1.13 8.18 -24.89
N ASP A 137 -1.33 9.17 -24.02
CA ASP A 137 -0.48 9.43 -22.86
C ASP A 137 -1.13 9.01 -21.53
N LEU A 138 -2.24 8.29 -21.56
CA LEU A 138 -3.02 7.88 -20.38
C LEU A 138 -2.18 7.16 -19.31
N ASN A 139 -1.09 6.52 -19.70
CA ASN A 139 -0.15 5.82 -18.80
C ASN A 139 1.19 6.54 -18.65
N VAL A 140 1.31 7.81 -19.10
CA VAL A 140 2.55 8.57 -18.98
C VAL A 140 2.53 9.44 -17.73
N GLY A 141 3.23 9.00 -16.69
CA GLY A 141 3.25 9.67 -15.38
C GLY A 141 2.04 9.34 -14.49
N GLU A 142 1.09 8.60 -15.01
CA GLU A 142 -0.11 8.09 -14.35
C GLU A 142 -0.20 6.58 -14.59
N THR A 143 -1.12 5.91 -13.90
CA THR A 143 -1.38 4.47 -14.09
C THR A 143 -2.84 4.26 -14.45
N ALA A 144 -3.09 3.66 -15.60
CA ALA A 144 -4.42 3.19 -16.00
C ALA A 144 -4.40 1.66 -16.19
N SER A 145 -5.50 0.99 -15.89
CA SER A 145 -5.63 -0.46 -16.14
C SER A 145 -5.59 -0.77 -17.64
N ALA A 146 -5.26 -2.03 -17.98
CA ALA A 146 -5.33 -2.49 -19.37
C ALA A 146 -6.74 -2.35 -19.95
N TYR A 147 -7.76 -2.64 -19.13
CA TYR A 147 -9.16 -2.40 -19.49
C TYR A 147 -9.41 -0.94 -19.81
N LEU A 148 -9.06 -0.01 -18.92
CA LEU A 148 -9.32 1.41 -19.13
C LEU A 148 -8.55 1.95 -20.35
N THR A 149 -7.30 1.55 -20.53
CA THR A 149 -6.49 1.90 -21.69
C THR A 149 -7.16 1.45 -23.00
N TYR A 150 -7.71 0.23 -23.00
CA TYR A 150 -8.40 -0.32 -24.16
C TYR A 150 -9.69 0.45 -24.49
N VAL A 151 -10.57 0.65 -23.49
CA VAL A 151 -11.88 1.28 -23.75
C VAL A 151 -11.74 2.76 -24.12
N VAL A 152 -10.78 3.47 -23.54
CA VAL A 152 -10.45 4.86 -23.92
C VAL A 152 -9.90 4.90 -25.35
N GLY A 153 -9.03 3.96 -25.70
CA GLY A 153 -8.54 3.80 -27.06
C GLY A 153 -9.67 3.55 -28.06
N ALA A 154 -10.58 2.62 -27.76
CA ALA A 154 -11.72 2.29 -28.62
C ALA A 154 -12.71 3.44 -28.76
N LEU A 155 -12.95 4.21 -27.70
CA LEU A 155 -13.80 5.38 -27.71
C LEU A 155 -13.19 6.49 -28.60
N ILE A 156 -11.92 6.82 -28.40
CA ILE A 156 -11.28 7.99 -29.01
C ILE A 156 -10.67 7.66 -30.38
N ASN A 157 -9.94 6.55 -30.48
CA ASN A 157 -9.23 6.17 -31.71
C ASN A 157 -10.11 5.45 -32.70
N GLY A 158 -11.25 4.95 -32.22
CA GLY A 158 -12.25 4.26 -33.02
C GLY A 158 -12.17 2.73 -32.88
N SER A 159 -13.28 2.09 -33.13
CA SER A 159 -13.48 0.64 -33.11
C SER A 159 -14.58 0.25 -34.11
N THR A 160 -14.52 -0.98 -34.63
CA THR A 160 -15.63 -1.57 -35.39
C THR A 160 -16.91 -1.65 -34.57
N SER A 161 -16.81 -1.84 -33.26
CA SER A 161 -17.92 -1.83 -32.31
C SER A 161 -18.68 -0.50 -32.27
N ASN A 162 -18.08 0.60 -32.73
CA ASN A 162 -18.74 1.91 -32.80
C ASN A 162 -19.72 2.06 -33.99
N THR A 163 -19.89 1.03 -34.80
CA THR A 163 -20.79 1.09 -35.94
C THR A 163 -22.23 1.32 -35.52
N TRP A 164 -22.66 0.71 -34.40
CA TRP A 164 -24.04 0.75 -33.96
C TRP A 164 -24.17 1.14 -32.49
N TRP A 165 -25.26 1.80 -32.17
CA TRP A 165 -25.78 2.05 -30.83
C TRP A 165 -27.15 1.41 -30.68
N THR A 166 -27.35 0.62 -29.65
CA THR A 166 -28.62 -0.06 -29.36
C THR A 166 -29.35 0.59 -28.20
N GLY A 167 -28.64 0.85 -27.08
CA GLY A 167 -29.15 1.56 -25.91
C GLY A 167 -30.43 0.93 -25.33
N GLY A 168 -30.62 -0.39 -25.44
CA GLY A 168 -31.83 -1.09 -25.03
C GLY A 168 -33.05 -0.86 -25.93
N GLY A 169 -32.89 -0.20 -27.05
CA GLY A 169 -33.92 -0.03 -28.07
C GLY A 169 -34.25 -1.35 -28.77
N ALA A 170 -35.38 -1.41 -29.46
CA ALA A 170 -35.78 -2.62 -30.25
C ALA A 170 -34.95 -2.78 -31.52
N THR A 171 -34.32 -1.72 -31.99
CA THR A 171 -33.45 -1.67 -33.20
C THR A 171 -32.25 -0.80 -32.96
N ALA A 172 -31.10 -1.24 -33.44
CA ALA A 172 -29.88 -0.43 -33.42
C ALA A 172 -29.94 0.76 -34.37
N VAL A 173 -29.26 1.84 -34.01
CA VAL A 173 -29.06 3.02 -34.86
C VAL A 173 -27.57 3.20 -35.17
N ALA A 174 -27.26 3.83 -36.31
CA ALA A 174 -25.88 4.07 -36.69
C ALA A 174 -25.22 5.08 -35.73
N LEU A 175 -24.05 4.74 -35.18
CA LEU A 175 -23.25 5.58 -34.29
C LEU A 175 -22.02 6.16 -35.01
N GLY A 176 -21.06 5.33 -35.35
CA GLY A 176 -19.79 5.69 -35.96
C GLY A 176 -18.73 6.23 -34.97
N ASN A 177 -17.49 6.20 -35.41
CA ASN A 177 -16.36 6.63 -34.61
C ASN A 177 -16.37 8.12 -34.25
N LEU A 178 -15.70 8.46 -33.11
CA LEU A 178 -15.52 9.84 -32.69
C LEU A 178 -14.62 10.59 -33.69
N ALA A 179 -14.97 11.84 -34.01
CA ALA A 179 -14.18 12.73 -34.86
C ALA A 179 -14.52 14.19 -34.57
N ALA A 180 -13.68 15.10 -34.98
CA ALA A 180 -14.03 16.50 -34.98
C ALA A 180 -15.36 16.72 -35.71
N GLY A 181 -16.23 17.57 -35.19
CA GLY A 181 -17.60 17.75 -35.64
C GLY A 181 -18.63 16.82 -35.02
N ALA A 182 -18.21 15.90 -34.15
CA ALA A 182 -19.15 15.04 -33.42
C ALA A 182 -20.09 15.87 -32.54
N THR A 183 -21.36 15.45 -32.48
CA THR A 183 -22.38 16.08 -31.62
C THR A 183 -22.23 15.63 -30.18
N ALA A 184 -22.78 16.41 -29.26
CA ALA A 184 -22.86 15.98 -27.82
C ALA A 184 -23.54 14.61 -27.69
N ALA A 185 -24.62 14.33 -28.41
CA ALA A 185 -25.30 13.05 -28.41
C ALA A 185 -24.35 11.90 -28.79
N LYS A 186 -23.52 12.05 -29.84
CA LYS A 186 -22.54 11.04 -30.23
C LYS A 186 -21.48 10.84 -29.13
N VAL A 187 -21.02 11.88 -28.43
CA VAL A 187 -20.09 11.78 -27.33
C VAL A 187 -20.74 10.99 -26.18
N THR A 188 -21.98 11.30 -25.82
CA THR A 188 -22.75 10.60 -24.78
C THR A 188 -22.97 9.12 -25.13
N GLU A 189 -23.29 8.79 -26.38
CA GLU A 189 -23.52 7.40 -26.79
C GLU A 189 -22.21 6.59 -26.77
N LEU A 190 -21.07 7.18 -27.18
CA LEU A 190 -19.78 6.53 -27.11
C LEU A 190 -19.30 6.36 -25.66
N ASP A 191 -19.49 7.36 -24.80
CA ASP A 191 -19.28 7.28 -23.36
C ASP A 191 -20.14 6.15 -22.76
N GLY A 192 -21.43 6.15 -23.12
CA GLY A 192 -22.38 5.12 -22.72
C GLY A 192 -21.95 3.69 -23.10
N LYS A 193 -21.38 3.52 -24.30
CA LYS A 193 -20.91 2.23 -24.81
C LYS A 193 -19.65 1.75 -24.10
N TRP A 194 -18.66 2.63 -23.89
CA TRP A 194 -17.32 2.23 -23.49
C TRP A 194 -17.00 2.40 -22.00
N LEU A 195 -17.72 3.33 -21.32
CA LEU A 195 -17.46 3.64 -19.92
C LEU A 195 -18.68 3.38 -19.02
N LEU A 196 -19.88 3.83 -19.41
CA LEU A 196 -21.06 3.74 -18.55
C LEU A 196 -21.87 2.44 -18.74
N GLY A 197 -21.56 1.62 -19.73
CA GLY A 197 -22.29 0.36 -20.02
C GLY A 197 -23.77 0.53 -20.33
N THR A 198 -24.16 1.72 -20.84
CA THR A 198 -25.56 2.04 -21.14
C THR A 198 -25.99 1.67 -22.56
N ASP A 199 -25.07 1.14 -23.38
CA ASP A 199 -25.43 0.49 -24.66
C ASP A 199 -26.00 -0.92 -24.39
N LEU A 200 -27.18 -0.96 -23.78
CA LEU A 200 -27.87 -2.21 -23.45
C LEU A 200 -28.23 -2.98 -24.74
N PRO A 201 -28.19 -4.32 -24.71
CA PRO A 201 -28.66 -5.13 -25.84
C PRO A 201 -30.09 -4.79 -26.25
N SER A 202 -30.44 -5.11 -27.49
CA SER A 202 -31.80 -4.91 -28.00
C SER A 202 -32.84 -5.50 -27.07
N SER A 203 -33.86 -4.69 -26.75
CA SER A 203 -35.01 -5.19 -25.98
C SER A 203 -35.84 -6.24 -26.74
N LYS A 204 -35.62 -6.40 -28.04
CA LYS A 204 -36.27 -7.41 -28.86
C LYS A 204 -35.33 -8.58 -29.10
N VAL A 205 -35.71 -9.75 -28.66
CA VAL A 205 -34.99 -11.02 -28.84
C VAL A 205 -35.68 -11.86 -29.86
N SER A 206 -34.94 -12.33 -30.88
CA SER A 206 -35.44 -13.22 -31.94
C SER A 206 -34.45 -14.36 -32.11
N MET A 207 -34.94 -15.57 -32.01
CA MET A 207 -34.17 -16.80 -32.14
C MET A 207 -34.88 -17.74 -33.09
N SER A 208 -34.16 -18.65 -33.74
CA SER A 208 -34.73 -19.68 -34.63
C SER A 208 -35.69 -20.56 -33.84
N GLY A 209 -36.83 -20.91 -34.44
CA GLY A 209 -37.82 -21.78 -33.83
C GLY A 209 -38.59 -21.16 -32.65
N VAL A 210 -38.27 -19.94 -32.23
CA VAL A 210 -38.91 -19.25 -31.08
C VAL A 210 -39.58 -17.97 -31.55
N SER A 211 -40.85 -17.76 -31.11
CA SER A 211 -41.50 -16.46 -31.37
C SER A 211 -40.74 -15.33 -30.72
N ALA A 212 -40.46 -14.29 -31.48
CA ALA A 212 -39.74 -13.11 -30.95
C ALA A 212 -40.48 -12.55 -29.72
N PHE A 213 -39.73 -12.16 -28.71
CA PHE A 213 -40.23 -11.59 -27.47
C PHE A 213 -39.47 -10.30 -27.11
N SER A 214 -39.96 -9.63 -26.10
CA SER A 214 -39.30 -8.42 -25.60
C SER A 214 -38.89 -8.62 -24.14
N VAL A 215 -37.76 -8.03 -23.79
CA VAL A 215 -37.22 -7.94 -22.42
C VAL A 215 -37.23 -6.52 -21.95
N SER A 216 -37.31 -6.33 -20.66
CA SER A 216 -37.06 -5.03 -19.97
C SER A 216 -35.75 -5.09 -19.20
N TYR A 217 -35.13 -3.96 -18.97
CA TYR A 217 -33.89 -3.90 -18.21
C TYR A 217 -34.15 -3.28 -16.85
N SER A 218 -33.64 -3.92 -15.79
CA SER A 218 -33.65 -3.38 -14.44
C SER A 218 -32.34 -3.66 -13.73
N ALA A 219 -31.96 -2.73 -12.84
CA ALA A 219 -30.73 -2.87 -12.06
C ALA A 219 -30.88 -4.02 -11.06
N VAL A 220 -29.82 -4.83 -10.95
CA VAL A 220 -29.67 -5.85 -9.95
C VAL A 220 -28.69 -5.41 -8.87
N SER A 221 -28.76 -6.02 -7.70
CA SER A 221 -27.95 -5.66 -6.53
C SER A 221 -27.30 -6.86 -5.84
N ASN A 222 -27.29 -8.02 -6.52
CA ASN A 222 -26.56 -9.16 -6.00
C ASN A 222 -25.07 -8.91 -6.07
N ALA A 223 -24.28 -9.62 -5.25
CA ALA A 223 -22.83 -9.61 -5.41
C ALA A 223 -22.45 -10.20 -6.79
N VAL A 224 -21.44 -9.64 -7.41
CA VAL A 224 -20.89 -10.19 -8.67
C VAL A 224 -20.44 -11.63 -8.44
N PHE A 225 -19.70 -11.88 -7.37
CA PHE A 225 -19.26 -13.23 -6.98
C PHE A 225 -19.74 -13.58 -5.58
N ALA A 226 -19.95 -14.85 -5.32
CA ALA A 226 -20.09 -15.37 -3.96
C ALA A 226 -18.78 -15.13 -3.17
N ALA A 227 -18.85 -15.14 -1.85
CA ALA A 227 -17.67 -15.06 -1.00
C ALA A 227 -16.64 -16.19 -1.27
N THR A 228 -17.10 -17.31 -1.80
CA THR A 228 -16.29 -18.46 -2.22
C THR A 228 -15.72 -18.34 -3.64
N GLY A 229 -16.00 -17.24 -4.33
CA GLY A 229 -15.68 -17.07 -5.74
C GLY A 229 -16.73 -17.65 -6.69
N PRO A 230 -16.49 -17.57 -8.01
CA PRO A 230 -17.38 -18.15 -9.03
C PRO A 230 -17.36 -19.69 -8.96
N SER A 231 -18.47 -20.26 -9.34
CA SER A 231 -18.67 -21.72 -9.30
C SER A 231 -19.47 -22.17 -10.52
N MET A 232 -19.20 -23.38 -11.02
CA MET A 232 -20.00 -23.98 -12.06
C MET A 232 -21.50 -24.04 -11.69
N ASN A 233 -21.83 -23.99 -10.39
CA ASN A 233 -23.21 -24.03 -9.91
C ASN A 233 -23.94 -22.69 -10.04
N ASP A 234 -23.22 -21.61 -10.36
CA ASP A 234 -23.82 -20.30 -10.66
C ASP A 234 -24.39 -20.25 -12.09
N ILE A 235 -24.12 -21.29 -12.91
CA ILE A 235 -24.67 -21.42 -14.24
C ILE A 235 -26.02 -22.12 -14.18
N ASN A 236 -27.00 -21.37 -14.65
CA ASN A 236 -28.40 -21.86 -14.73
C ASN A 236 -29.08 -21.23 -15.95
N GLN A 237 -28.81 -21.80 -17.13
CA GLN A 237 -29.26 -21.31 -18.42
C GLN A 237 -30.78 -21.15 -18.50
N GLY A 238 -31.22 -20.00 -19.01
CA GLY A 238 -32.62 -19.66 -19.24
C GLY A 238 -33.11 -19.90 -20.68
N TYR A 239 -33.62 -18.84 -21.28
CA TYR A 239 -34.30 -18.89 -22.58
C TYR A 239 -33.40 -18.73 -23.80
N LEU A 240 -32.11 -18.50 -23.65
CA LEU A 240 -31.19 -18.40 -24.77
C LEU A 240 -30.62 -19.76 -25.18
N GLY A 241 -30.33 -19.92 -26.44
CA GLY A 241 -29.61 -21.08 -26.97
C GLY A 241 -28.08 -20.85 -26.93
N ASP A 242 -27.57 -20.47 -25.79
CA ASP A 242 -26.17 -20.15 -25.57
C ASP A 242 -25.44 -21.16 -24.67
N CYS A 243 -25.92 -22.44 -24.70
CA CYS A 243 -25.30 -23.52 -23.98
C CYS A 243 -23.78 -23.64 -24.19
N TYR A 244 -23.31 -23.33 -25.39
CA TYR A 244 -21.89 -23.33 -25.75
C TYR A 244 -21.05 -22.31 -24.93
N LEU A 245 -21.61 -21.14 -24.64
CA LEU A 245 -21.00 -20.15 -23.77
C LEU A 245 -21.07 -20.56 -22.30
N LEU A 246 -22.27 -20.93 -21.86
CA LEU A 246 -22.53 -21.19 -20.43
C LEU A 246 -21.88 -22.50 -19.96
N SER A 247 -21.73 -23.52 -20.83
CA SER A 247 -20.95 -24.70 -20.49
C SER A 247 -19.44 -24.38 -20.35
N ALA A 248 -18.91 -23.54 -21.23
CA ALA A 248 -17.51 -23.09 -21.14
C ALA A 248 -17.28 -22.27 -19.85
N LEU A 249 -18.16 -21.31 -19.54
CA LEU A 249 -18.10 -20.56 -18.28
C LEU A 249 -18.21 -21.46 -17.04
N ALA A 250 -19.06 -22.49 -17.08
CA ALA A 250 -19.19 -23.44 -15.98
C ALA A 250 -17.91 -24.25 -15.79
N GLU A 251 -17.30 -24.70 -16.89
CA GLU A 251 -16.07 -25.49 -16.85
C GLU A 251 -14.91 -24.65 -16.32
N VAL A 252 -14.68 -23.47 -16.89
CA VAL A 252 -13.63 -22.55 -16.43
C VAL A 252 -13.86 -22.16 -14.96
N ALA A 253 -15.12 -21.91 -14.54
CA ALA A 253 -15.43 -21.64 -13.13
C ALA A 253 -15.14 -22.83 -12.20
N LYS A 254 -15.14 -24.06 -12.73
CA LYS A 254 -14.80 -25.28 -12.00
C LYS A 254 -13.28 -25.50 -11.94
N GLN A 255 -12.60 -25.39 -13.07
CA GLN A 255 -11.17 -25.69 -13.19
C GLN A 255 -10.29 -24.50 -12.76
N ASP A 256 -10.61 -23.29 -13.22
CA ASP A 256 -9.91 -22.05 -12.88
C ASP A 256 -10.88 -20.92 -12.50
N PRO A 257 -11.45 -20.90 -11.29
CA PRO A 257 -12.31 -19.82 -10.83
C PRO A 257 -11.66 -18.43 -10.94
N SER A 258 -10.31 -18.38 -10.90
CA SER A 258 -9.59 -17.12 -10.97
C SER A 258 -9.57 -16.51 -12.38
N ALA A 259 -9.64 -17.34 -13.42
CA ALA A 259 -9.79 -16.86 -14.79
C ALA A 259 -11.11 -16.09 -14.94
N ILE A 260 -12.20 -16.61 -14.40
CA ILE A 260 -13.50 -15.91 -14.36
C ILE A 260 -13.42 -14.64 -13.52
N GLN A 261 -12.80 -14.67 -12.34
CA GLN A 261 -12.63 -13.45 -11.53
C GLN A 261 -11.83 -12.37 -12.27
N SER A 262 -10.73 -12.77 -12.92
CA SER A 262 -9.88 -11.84 -13.67
C SER A 262 -10.51 -11.33 -14.98
N MET A 263 -11.55 -12.01 -15.47
CA MET A 263 -12.31 -11.62 -16.64
C MET A 263 -13.14 -10.36 -16.38
N ILE A 264 -13.58 -10.13 -15.13
CA ILE A 264 -14.47 -9.04 -14.75
C ILE A 264 -13.75 -8.02 -13.91
N THR A 265 -13.69 -6.77 -14.36
CA THR A 265 -13.22 -5.61 -13.61
C THR A 265 -14.43 -4.85 -13.06
N ASP A 266 -14.60 -4.83 -11.75
CA ASP A 266 -15.63 -3.99 -11.11
C ASP A 266 -15.09 -2.56 -10.95
N ASN A 267 -15.75 -1.59 -11.58
CA ASN A 267 -15.37 -0.18 -11.52
C ASN A 267 -15.92 0.52 -10.26
N GLY A 268 -16.71 -0.15 -9.42
CA GLY A 268 -17.26 0.37 -8.17
C GLY A 268 -18.45 1.34 -8.33
N ASN A 269 -18.93 1.54 -9.56
CA ASN A 269 -20.03 2.46 -9.91
C ASN A 269 -21.20 1.74 -10.62
N ASN A 270 -21.35 0.45 -10.40
CA ASN A 270 -22.29 -0.46 -11.07
C ASN A 270 -21.98 -0.65 -12.57
N THR A 271 -20.76 -0.39 -13.00
CA THR A 271 -20.25 -0.77 -14.32
C THR A 271 -19.14 -1.81 -14.17
N TYR A 272 -19.01 -2.65 -15.18
CA TYR A 272 -18.11 -3.77 -15.20
C TYR A 272 -17.40 -3.85 -16.54
N GLY A 273 -16.07 -3.86 -16.52
CA GLY A 273 -15.25 -4.19 -17.69
C GLY A 273 -15.16 -5.71 -17.83
N VAL A 274 -15.56 -6.26 -18.95
CA VAL A 274 -15.47 -7.71 -19.20
C VAL A 274 -14.48 -7.96 -20.32
N ARG A 275 -13.51 -8.85 -20.06
CA ARG A 275 -12.46 -9.25 -20.99
C ARG A 275 -12.85 -10.51 -21.74
N PHE A 276 -12.61 -10.50 -23.05
CA PHE A 276 -12.56 -11.69 -23.89
C PHE A 276 -11.25 -11.72 -24.65
N PHE A 277 -10.83 -12.89 -25.09
CA PHE A 277 -9.71 -13.02 -26.00
C PHE A 277 -10.25 -13.25 -27.41
N ILE A 278 -9.67 -12.59 -28.39
CA ILE A 278 -10.02 -12.77 -29.78
C ILE A 278 -8.73 -12.97 -30.55
N ASN A 279 -8.54 -14.14 -31.12
CA ASN A 279 -7.28 -14.55 -31.72
C ASN A 279 -6.10 -14.37 -30.74
N GLY A 280 -6.27 -14.75 -29.48
CA GLY A 280 -5.29 -14.61 -28.42
C GLY A 280 -5.03 -13.17 -27.92
N THR A 281 -5.81 -12.18 -28.36
CA THR A 281 -5.66 -10.79 -27.97
C THR A 281 -6.81 -10.34 -27.07
N ALA A 282 -6.49 -9.78 -25.91
CA ALA A 282 -7.49 -9.29 -24.96
C ALA A 282 -8.29 -8.12 -25.57
N GLN A 283 -9.59 -8.25 -25.53
CA GLN A 283 -10.60 -7.27 -25.92
C GLN A 283 -11.49 -7.00 -24.71
N TYR A 284 -12.00 -5.79 -24.58
CA TYR A 284 -12.84 -5.44 -23.44
C TYR A 284 -14.13 -4.77 -23.90
N VAL A 285 -15.20 -5.05 -23.16
CA VAL A 285 -16.46 -4.31 -23.26
C VAL A 285 -16.87 -3.84 -21.88
N THR A 286 -17.66 -2.78 -21.80
CA THR A 286 -18.23 -2.27 -20.55
C THR A 286 -19.72 -2.55 -20.52
N VAL A 287 -20.16 -3.17 -19.45
CA VAL A 287 -21.59 -3.39 -19.14
C VAL A 287 -21.94 -2.79 -17.79
N ASN A 288 -23.22 -2.48 -17.58
CA ASN A 288 -23.70 -2.04 -16.26
C ASN A 288 -24.56 -3.16 -15.62
N ASN A 289 -24.99 -2.92 -14.37
CA ASN A 289 -25.80 -3.86 -13.60
C ASN A 289 -27.28 -3.99 -14.05
N GLN A 290 -27.66 -3.40 -15.18
CA GLN A 290 -29.01 -3.55 -15.71
C GLN A 290 -29.09 -4.86 -16.51
N LEU A 291 -29.79 -5.84 -15.97
CA LEU A 291 -29.97 -7.15 -16.58
C LEU A 291 -31.40 -7.34 -17.16
N PRO A 292 -31.57 -8.19 -18.19
CA PRO A 292 -32.88 -8.48 -18.76
C PRO A 292 -33.82 -9.09 -17.71
N ASP A 293 -34.99 -8.49 -17.56
CA ASP A 293 -36.00 -8.86 -16.58
C ASP A 293 -35.45 -9.13 -15.16
N GLY A 294 -34.44 -8.29 -14.74
CA GLY A 294 -33.83 -8.40 -13.44
C GLY A 294 -32.94 -9.63 -13.24
N GLY A 295 -32.33 -10.13 -14.32
CA GLY A 295 -31.45 -11.31 -14.28
C GLY A 295 -32.17 -12.64 -14.09
N THR A 296 -33.42 -12.74 -14.52
CA THR A 296 -34.23 -13.96 -14.31
C THR A 296 -34.58 -14.70 -15.59
N ILE A 297 -34.40 -14.11 -16.76
CA ILE A 297 -34.88 -14.66 -18.02
C ILE A 297 -33.83 -15.48 -18.77
N PHE A 298 -32.55 -15.13 -18.64
CA PHE A 298 -31.46 -15.85 -19.27
C PHE A 298 -30.70 -16.64 -18.21
N ASN A 299 -29.37 -16.46 -18.04
CA ASN A 299 -28.76 -17.12 -16.89
C ASN A 299 -29.35 -16.54 -15.59
N SER A 300 -29.73 -17.40 -14.66
CA SER A 300 -30.31 -16.99 -13.38
C SER A 300 -29.58 -17.66 -12.22
N ALA A 301 -28.92 -16.89 -11.40
CA ALA A 301 -28.15 -17.32 -10.24
C ALA A 301 -28.33 -16.36 -9.07
N THR A 302 -27.75 -16.71 -7.93
CA THR A 302 -27.69 -15.81 -6.75
C THR A 302 -26.59 -14.77 -6.88
N ASN A 303 -25.68 -14.92 -7.84
CA ASN A 303 -24.58 -14.04 -8.15
C ASN A 303 -24.69 -13.57 -9.59
N ASP A 304 -24.22 -12.36 -9.88
CA ASP A 304 -24.51 -11.72 -11.17
C ASP A 304 -23.42 -11.96 -12.23
N TRP A 305 -22.26 -12.55 -11.90
CA TRP A 305 -21.12 -12.65 -12.80
C TRP A 305 -21.44 -13.32 -14.14
N ALA A 306 -22.16 -14.44 -14.13
CA ALA A 306 -22.47 -15.17 -15.36
C ALA A 306 -23.44 -14.38 -16.26
N SER A 307 -24.45 -13.73 -15.68
CA SER A 307 -25.39 -12.88 -16.41
C SER A 307 -24.73 -11.61 -16.96
N LEU A 308 -23.75 -11.06 -16.24
CA LEU A 308 -22.94 -9.93 -16.73
C LEU A 308 -22.05 -10.35 -17.91
N VAL A 309 -21.44 -11.55 -17.83
CA VAL A 309 -20.64 -12.09 -18.95
C VAL A 309 -21.51 -12.41 -20.15
N GLU A 310 -22.67 -13.02 -19.97
CA GLU A 310 -23.64 -13.29 -21.03
C GLU A 310 -24.06 -12.00 -21.74
N LYS A 311 -24.35 -10.93 -20.99
CA LYS A 311 -24.65 -9.61 -21.55
C LYS A 311 -23.44 -8.99 -22.28
N ALA A 312 -22.25 -9.11 -21.72
CA ALA A 312 -21.01 -8.62 -22.32
C ALA A 312 -20.69 -9.37 -23.61
N TYR A 313 -20.96 -10.67 -23.63
CA TYR A 313 -20.75 -11.52 -24.80
C TYR A 313 -21.68 -11.11 -25.95
N ALA A 314 -22.94 -10.78 -25.67
CA ALA A 314 -23.84 -10.21 -26.68
C ALA A 314 -23.30 -8.88 -27.25
N GLN A 315 -22.64 -8.06 -26.45
CA GLN A 315 -22.06 -6.80 -26.88
C GLN A 315 -20.78 -6.99 -27.70
N VAL A 316 -19.89 -7.92 -27.30
CA VAL A 316 -18.66 -8.16 -28.09
C VAL A 316 -18.97 -8.84 -29.41
N GLN A 317 -20.01 -9.67 -29.48
CA GLN A 317 -20.50 -10.25 -30.72
C GLN A 317 -20.95 -9.18 -31.72
N ALA A 318 -21.56 -8.10 -31.25
CA ALA A 318 -22.00 -6.98 -32.08
C ALA A 318 -20.81 -6.25 -32.76
N SER A 319 -19.58 -6.47 -32.30
CA SER A 319 -18.37 -5.91 -32.93
C SER A 319 -18.05 -6.57 -34.27
N GLY A 320 -18.58 -7.76 -34.52
CA GLY A 320 -18.19 -8.58 -35.67
C GLY A 320 -16.79 -9.18 -35.57
N LEU A 321 -16.13 -9.07 -34.42
CA LEU A 321 -14.79 -9.60 -34.17
C LEU A 321 -14.82 -11.09 -33.87
N ILE A 322 -15.92 -11.58 -33.31
CA ILE A 322 -16.11 -12.99 -33.01
C ILE A 322 -16.83 -13.65 -34.20
N PRO A 323 -16.31 -14.73 -34.74
CA PRO A 323 -16.97 -15.44 -35.83
C PRO A 323 -18.23 -16.16 -35.34
N THR A 324 -19.37 -15.51 -35.45
CA THR A 324 -20.65 -16.20 -35.30
C THR A 324 -21.26 -16.41 -36.65
N GLY A 325 -21.79 -17.60 -36.89
CA GLY A 325 -22.62 -17.88 -38.05
C GLY A 325 -23.94 -17.08 -38.08
N ASN A 326 -24.12 -16.15 -37.14
CA ASN A 326 -25.40 -15.51 -36.88
C ASN A 326 -25.35 -13.99 -37.09
N THR A 327 -25.58 -13.56 -38.32
CA THR A 327 -25.63 -12.12 -38.72
C THR A 327 -27.04 -11.52 -38.61
N ILE A 328 -27.89 -12.02 -37.75
CA ILE A 328 -29.34 -11.74 -37.74
C ILE A 328 -29.66 -10.29 -37.34
N ASN A 329 -28.80 -9.63 -36.54
CA ASN A 329 -29.06 -8.27 -36.07
C ASN A 329 -27.86 -7.37 -36.15
N ALA A 330 -28.07 -6.13 -36.58
CA ALA A 330 -27.12 -5.07 -36.40
C ALA A 330 -27.14 -4.60 -34.92
N GLY A 331 -25.95 -4.36 -34.34
CA GLY A 331 -25.82 -3.84 -32.99
C GLY A 331 -25.87 -4.89 -31.89
N ASN A 332 -25.87 -4.42 -30.64
CA ASN A 332 -25.83 -5.24 -29.45
C ASN A 332 -27.18 -5.98 -29.24
N SER A 333 -27.18 -7.31 -29.19
CA SER A 333 -28.41 -8.10 -29.11
C SER A 333 -28.15 -9.50 -28.57
N PHE A 334 -29.00 -9.96 -27.66
CA PHE A 334 -29.05 -11.38 -27.23
C PHE A 334 -29.44 -12.32 -28.37
N SER A 335 -30.08 -11.82 -29.42
CA SER A 335 -30.39 -12.64 -30.58
C SER A 335 -29.14 -13.16 -31.31
N THR A 336 -27.99 -12.48 -31.17
CA THR A 336 -26.75 -12.89 -31.81
C THR A 336 -26.13 -14.13 -31.15
N ILE A 337 -26.36 -14.32 -29.86
CA ILE A 337 -25.80 -15.43 -29.10
C ILE A 337 -26.81 -16.56 -28.84
N GLY A 338 -28.10 -16.34 -29.07
CA GLY A 338 -29.18 -17.23 -28.70
C GLY A 338 -29.51 -18.37 -29.66
N ASN A 339 -28.74 -18.55 -30.73
CA ASN A 339 -29.00 -19.55 -31.77
C ASN A 339 -27.93 -20.66 -31.87
N GLY A 340 -27.26 -20.96 -30.79
CA GLY A 340 -26.14 -21.90 -30.75
C GLY A 340 -24.83 -21.26 -31.16
N GLY A 341 -23.74 -21.97 -30.94
CA GLY A 341 -22.34 -21.58 -31.25
C GLY A 341 -21.42 -22.75 -31.01
N ALA A 342 -20.14 -22.55 -31.27
CA ALA A 342 -19.11 -23.57 -31.15
C ALA A 342 -18.34 -23.42 -29.82
N PRO A 343 -18.35 -24.44 -28.95
CA PRO A 343 -17.68 -24.37 -27.64
C PRO A 343 -16.20 -24.12 -27.72
N GLU A 344 -15.52 -24.61 -28.75
CA GLU A 344 -14.08 -24.40 -28.95
C GLU A 344 -13.73 -22.91 -29.10
N TYR A 345 -14.63 -22.09 -29.68
CA TYR A 345 -14.45 -20.67 -29.77
C TYR A 345 -14.57 -20.00 -28.41
N THR A 346 -15.61 -20.38 -27.65
CA THR A 346 -15.83 -19.79 -26.33
C THR A 346 -14.74 -20.16 -25.31
N LEU A 347 -14.15 -21.35 -25.43
CA LEU A 347 -12.98 -21.71 -24.60
C LEU A 347 -11.83 -20.76 -24.85
N GLU A 348 -11.45 -20.54 -26.12
CA GLU A 348 -10.40 -19.57 -26.47
C GLU A 348 -10.74 -18.16 -26.00
N GLU A 349 -11.98 -17.73 -26.24
CA GLU A 349 -12.44 -16.37 -25.91
C GLU A 349 -12.48 -16.07 -24.41
N ILE A 350 -12.73 -17.07 -23.57
CA ILE A 350 -12.72 -16.94 -22.12
C ILE A 350 -11.29 -17.08 -21.58
N THR A 351 -10.56 -18.11 -22.00
CA THR A 351 -9.28 -18.51 -21.40
C THR A 351 -8.07 -17.90 -22.10
N GLY A 352 -8.18 -17.53 -23.39
CA GLY A 352 -7.07 -17.13 -24.22
C GLY A 352 -6.14 -18.30 -24.59
N ALA A 353 -6.70 -19.53 -24.60
CA ALA A 353 -5.97 -20.74 -24.91
C ALA A 353 -5.20 -20.62 -26.22
N SER A 354 -3.94 -21.07 -26.25
CA SER A 354 -3.13 -21.01 -27.44
C SER A 354 -3.43 -22.12 -28.45
N ALA A 355 -4.15 -23.13 -28.01
CA ALA A 355 -4.67 -24.18 -28.88
C ALA A 355 -5.89 -24.84 -28.24
N ILE A 356 -6.78 -25.34 -29.09
CA ILE A 356 -7.94 -26.19 -28.75
C ILE A 356 -7.77 -27.53 -29.45
N THR A 357 -8.05 -28.61 -28.75
CA THR A 357 -8.07 -29.97 -29.31
C THR A 357 -9.51 -30.47 -29.34
N ASP A 358 -10.01 -30.79 -30.52
CA ASP A 358 -11.30 -31.39 -30.70
C ASP A 358 -11.17 -32.87 -31.06
N PHE A 359 -12.04 -33.69 -30.47
CA PHE A 359 -12.21 -35.09 -30.80
C PHE A 359 -13.64 -35.27 -31.36
N TYR A 360 -13.72 -35.51 -32.65
CA TYR A 360 -14.97 -35.79 -33.35
C TYR A 360 -15.20 -37.27 -33.48
N ALA A 361 -16.35 -37.74 -33.09
CA ALA A 361 -16.74 -39.13 -33.34
C ALA A 361 -16.89 -39.38 -34.84
N ASN A 362 -16.22 -40.41 -35.36
CA ASN A 362 -16.28 -40.81 -36.77
C ASN A 362 -16.40 -42.34 -36.90
N GLY A 363 -17.61 -42.82 -36.93
CA GLY A 363 -17.93 -44.26 -36.96
C GLY A 363 -17.40 -44.99 -35.72
N SER A 364 -16.38 -45.82 -35.85
CA SER A 364 -15.80 -46.59 -34.73
C SER A 364 -14.53 -46.04 -34.16
N SER A 365 -14.14 -44.83 -34.55
CA SER A 365 -12.91 -44.13 -34.09
C SER A 365 -13.15 -42.63 -33.97
N TRP A 366 -12.18 -41.97 -33.46
CA TRP A 366 -12.18 -40.50 -33.33
C TRP A 366 -11.30 -39.87 -34.39
N VAL A 367 -11.64 -38.64 -34.78
CA VAL A 367 -10.75 -37.73 -35.51
C VAL A 367 -10.36 -36.62 -34.56
N GLN A 368 -9.07 -36.45 -34.36
CA GLN A 368 -8.56 -35.36 -33.54
C GLN A 368 -8.14 -34.19 -34.46
N TYR A 369 -8.63 -33.01 -34.16
CA TYR A 369 -8.16 -31.76 -34.71
C TYR A 369 -7.46 -30.96 -33.62
N VAL A 370 -6.43 -30.20 -34.01
CA VAL A 370 -5.83 -29.19 -33.12
C VAL A 370 -5.94 -27.87 -33.86
N TYR A 371 -6.50 -26.88 -33.17
CA TYR A 371 -6.66 -25.52 -33.65
C TYR A 371 -5.72 -24.61 -32.87
N ASN A 372 -5.15 -23.60 -33.51
CA ASN A 372 -4.42 -22.55 -32.84
C ASN A 372 -5.40 -21.47 -32.30
N ASN A 373 -4.89 -20.47 -31.57
CA ASN A 373 -5.71 -19.37 -31.02
C ASN A 373 -6.35 -18.45 -32.08
N ALA A 374 -6.04 -18.62 -33.36
CA ALA A 374 -6.79 -18.02 -34.47
C ALA A 374 -7.81 -18.99 -35.04
N LEU A 375 -8.09 -20.09 -34.35
CA LEU A 375 -9.04 -21.15 -34.69
C LEU A 375 -8.81 -21.75 -36.08
N ARG A 376 -7.54 -21.81 -36.48
CA ARG A 376 -7.13 -22.49 -37.71
C ARG A 376 -6.61 -23.87 -37.36
N ALA A 377 -7.12 -24.88 -38.01
CA ALA A 377 -6.66 -26.24 -37.86
C ALA A 377 -5.17 -26.34 -38.26
N VAL A 378 -4.34 -26.75 -37.29
CA VAL A 378 -2.88 -26.94 -37.48
C VAL A 378 -2.51 -28.42 -37.61
N SER A 379 -3.39 -29.31 -37.18
CA SER A 379 -3.24 -30.74 -37.39
C SER A 379 -4.59 -31.46 -37.39
N ALA A 380 -4.62 -32.60 -38.11
CA ALA A 380 -5.77 -33.49 -38.09
C ALA A 380 -5.23 -34.94 -38.12
N VAL A 381 -5.75 -35.80 -37.21
CA VAL A 381 -5.35 -37.22 -37.09
C VAL A 381 -6.64 -38.06 -37.00
N GLY A 382 -6.87 -38.87 -38.03
CA GLY A 382 -7.97 -39.83 -38.07
C GLY A 382 -7.64 -41.15 -37.40
N GLY A 383 -8.69 -41.94 -37.05
CA GLY A 383 -8.50 -43.28 -36.53
C GLY A 383 -7.95 -43.33 -35.10
N VAL A 384 -8.11 -42.29 -34.33
CA VAL A 384 -7.71 -42.24 -32.91
C VAL A 384 -8.60 -43.17 -32.11
N SER A 385 -8.00 -44.03 -31.29
CA SER A 385 -8.79 -45.02 -30.51
C SER A 385 -9.47 -44.36 -29.31
N THR A 386 -10.62 -44.86 -28.87
CA THR A 386 -11.30 -44.40 -27.66
C THR A 386 -10.41 -44.44 -26.42
N ALA A 387 -9.55 -45.46 -26.31
CA ALA A 387 -8.58 -45.52 -25.20
C ALA A 387 -7.54 -44.39 -25.25
N SER A 388 -7.09 -43.99 -26.45
CA SER A 388 -6.16 -42.88 -26.61
C SER A 388 -6.83 -41.53 -26.28
N VAL A 389 -8.04 -41.34 -26.74
CA VAL A 389 -8.84 -40.12 -26.40
C VAL A 389 -9.09 -40.04 -24.89
N LEU A 390 -9.53 -41.14 -24.26
CA LEU A 390 -9.75 -41.18 -22.82
C LEU A 390 -8.49 -40.84 -22.05
N SER A 391 -7.32 -41.38 -22.45
CA SER A 391 -6.03 -41.10 -21.82
C SER A 391 -5.66 -39.62 -21.96
N ALA A 392 -5.92 -39.03 -23.13
CA ALA A 392 -5.72 -37.59 -23.34
C ALA A 392 -6.63 -36.75 -22.42
N LEU A 393 -7.92 -36.99 -22.45
CA LEU A 393 -8.89 -36.24 -21.63
C LEU A 393 -8.64 -36.38 -20.13
N VAL A 394 -8.34 -37.58 -19.63
CA VAL A 394 -7.96 -37.78 -18.21
C VAL A 394 -6.71 -37.01 -17.85
N THR A 395 -5.74 -36.96 -18.78
CA THR A 395 -4.52 -36.16 -18.60
C THR A 395 -4.84 -34.66 -18.59
N ASP A 396 -5.69 -34.21 -19.49
CA ASP A 396 -6.03 -32.79 -19.64
C ASP A 396 -6.88 -32.30 -18.47
N ILE A 397 -7.91 -33.04 -18.05
CA ILE A 397 -8.69 -32.78 -16.83
C ILE A 397 -7.76 -32.76 -15.60
N GLY A 398 -6.81 -33.71 -15.52
CA GLY A 398 -5.83 -33.77 -14.43
C GLY A 398 -4.84 -32.59 -14.39
N LYS A 399 -4.70 -31.85 -15.48
CA LYS A 399 -3.93 -30.59 -15.57
C LYS A 399 -4.80 -29.36 -15.33
N GLY A 400 -6.10 -29.52 -15.19
CA GLY A 400 -7.05 -28.44 -15.09
C GLY A 400 -7.37 -27.77 -16.42
N PHE A 401 -7.24 -28.49 -17.55
CA PHE A 401 -7.73 -28.03 -18.84
C PHE A 401 -9.25 -28.06 -18.87
N ASP A 402 -9.84 -27.09 -19.57
CA ASP A 402 -11.27 -26.97 -19.70
C ASP A 402 -11.78 -27.89 -20.83
N VAL A 403 -12.78 -28.73 -20.52
CA VAL A 403 -13.30 -29.74 -21.44
C VAL A 403 -14.78 -29.59 -21.60
N ILE A 404 -15.30 -29.58 -22.86
CA ILE A 404 -16.70 -29.44 -23.18
C ILE A 404 -17.12 -30.58 -24.09
N LEU A 405 -18.32 -31.13 -23.80
CA LEU A 405 -19.02 -32.07 -24.62
C LEU A 405 -20.09 -31.35 -25.46
N SER A 406 -20.05 -31.54 -26.77
CA SER A 406 -21.15 -31.26 -27.70
C SER A 406 -21.88 -32.52 -28.04
N SER A 407 -23.10 -32.62 -27.53
CA SER A 407 -23.96 -33.83 -27.69
C SER A 407 -24.83 -33.70 -28.92
N MET A 408 -24.86 -34.75 -29.74
CA MET A 408 -25.58 -34.84 -31.01
C MET A 408 -26.87 -35.63 -30.92
N THR A 409 -27.08 -36.38 -29.83
CA THR A 409 -28.22 -37.24 -29.65
C THR A 409 -28.93 -37.06 -28.31
N ASN A 410 -30.17 -37.48 -28.21
CA ASN A 410 -30.88 -37.51 -26.95
C ASN A 410 -30.71 -38.87 -26.27
N ALA A 411 -30.38 -38.85 -24.98
CA ALA A 411 -30.38 -40.04 -24.15
C ALA A 411 -31.02 -39.74 -22.79
N SER A 412 -31.51 -40.78 -22.14
CA SER A 412 -32.18 -40.70 -20.85
C SER A 412 -31.76 -41.84 -19.95
N VAL A 413 -31.53 -41.52 -18.67
CA VAL A 413 -31.25 -42.50 -17.63
C VAL A 413 -32.27 -42.32 -16.50
N SER A 414 -32.93 -43.41 -16.13
CA SER A 414 -33.95 -43.43 -15.06
C SER A 414 -35.06 -42.38 -15.25
N GLY A 415 -35.43 -42.12 -16.51
CA GLY A 415 -36.51 -41.18 -16.84
C GLY A 415 -36.13 -39.70 -16.81
N LYS A 416 -34.82 -39.39 -16.69
CA LYS A 416 -34.30 -38.06 -16.86
C LYS A 416 -33.36 -37.98 -18.07
N GLU A 417 -33.50 -36.95 -18.87
CA GLU A 417 -32.59 -36.68 -19.97
C GLU A 417 -31.17 -36.42 -19.45
N THR A 418 -30.20 -37.07 -20.09
CA THR A 418 -28.78 -36.95 -19.83
C THR A 418 -28.07 -36.26 -21.00
N LEU A 419 -28.01 -36.90 -22.16
CA LEU A 419 -27.60 -36.27 -23.39
C LEU A 419 -28.76 -35.58 -24.07
N ILE A 420 -28.51 -34.45 -24.68
CA ILE A 420 -29.50 -33.62 -25.36
C ILE A 420 -28.92 -33.25 -26.72
N ALA A 421 -29.64 -33.54 -27.79
CA ALA A 421 -29.18 -33.22 -29.13
C ALA A 421 -28.94 -31.71 -29.30
N ASP A 422 -27.89 -31.36 -30.03
CA ASP A 422 -27.49 -29.98 -30.31
C ASP A 422 -27.24 -29.15 -29.01
N HIS A 423 -26.58 -29.78 -28.03
CA HIS A 423 -26.39 -29.16 -26.73
C HIS A 423 -24.97 -29.34 -26.20
N ALA A 424 -24.39 -28.23 -25.69
CA ALA A 424 -23.06 -28.21 -25.07
C ALA A 424 -23.16 -28.38 -23.56
N MET A 425 -22.26 -29.15 -22.95
CA MET A 425 -22.20 -29.47 -21.54
C MET A 425 -20.76 -29.50 -21.03
N SER A 426 -20.52 -29.13 -19.79
CA SER A 426 -19.18 -29.17 -19.18
C SER A 426 -18.77 -30.59 -18.83
N VAL A 427 -17.49 -30.93 -19.04
CA VAL A 427 -16.87 -32.20 -18.60
C VAL A 427 -15.99 -31.89 -17.40
N TYR A 428 -16.59 -31.82 -16.21
CA TYR A 428 -15.94 -31.30 -15.01
C TYR A 428 -15.07 -32.31 -14.25
N GLY A 429 -15.00 -33.56 -14.73
CA GLY A 429 -14.23 -34.61 -14.08
C GLY A 429 -14.26 -35.96 -14.78
N TYR A 430 -13.54 -36.87 -14.18
CA TYR A 430 -13.47 -38.30 -14.59
C TYR A 430 -13.54 -39.20 -13.35
N ASP A 431 -14.52 -40.08 -13.29
CA ASP A 431 -14.58 -41.08 -12.25
C ASP A 431 -13.77 -42.34 -12.64
N SER A 432 -12.64 -42.53 -11.99
CA SER A 432 -11.75 -43.67 -12.22
C SER A 432 -12.39 -45.04 -11.79
N ALA A 433 -13.41 -45.00 -10.93
CA ALA A 433 -14.07 -46.22 -10.48
C ALA A 433 -15.09 -46.77 -11.53
N THR A 434 -15.76 -45.88 -12.23
CA THR A 434 -16.72 -46.23 -13.30
C THR A 434 -16.07 -46.21 -14.69
N GLY A 435 -14.98 -45.44 -14.86
CA GLY A 435 -14.33 -45.17 -16.15
C GLY A 435 -15.10 -44.18 -17.02
N ASN A 436 -15.97 -43.37 -16.42
CA ASN A 436 -16.83 -42.41 -17.09
C ASN A 436 -16.35 -40.97 -16.91
N LEU A 437 -16.75 -40.11 -17.86
CA LEU A 437 -16.63 -38.68 -17.75
C LEU A 437 -17.80 -38.15 -16.92
N GLU A 438 -17.52 -37.19 -16.05
CA GLU A 438 -18.50 -36.49 -15.21
C GLU A 438 -19.00 -35.24 -15.93
N ILE A 439 -20.26 -35.19 -16.26
CA ILE A 439 -20.88 -34.18 -17.12
C ILE A 439 -21.80 -33.27 -16.30
N ARG A 440 -21.81 -31.98 -16.61
CA ARG A 440 -22.75 -31.01 -16.07
C ARG A 440 -23.52 -30.30 -17.20
N ASN A 441 -24.83 -30.36 -17.11
CA ASN A 441 -25.73 -29.65 -17.99
C ASN A 441 -25.87 -28.19 -17.57
N PRO A 442 -25.60 -27.20 -18.45
CA PRO A 442 -25.73 -25.78 -18.14
C PRO A 442 -27.15 -25.32 -17.79
N TRP A 443 -28.18 -26.14 -18.09
CA TRP A 443 -29.55 -25.85 -17.66
C TRP A 443 -29.71 -25.78 -16.13
N GLY A 444 -28.71 -26.25 -15.37
CA GLY A 444 -28.70 -26.19 -13.92
C GLY A 444 -29.82 -27.00 -13.27
N SER A 445 -30.24 -26.59 -12.08
CA SER A 445 -31.24 -27.30 -11.26
C SER A 445 -32.50 -26.48 -11.09
N MET A 446 -33.65 -27.10 -11.32
CA MET A 446 -34.95 -26.50 -11.01
C MET A 446 -35.93 -27.52 -10.49
N SER A 447 -36.96 -27.09 -9.78
CA SER A 447 -38.01 -27.96 -9.26
C SER A 447 -38.80 -28.57 -10.40
N GLY A 448 -38.97 -29.91 -10.38
CA GLY A 448 -39.74 -30.64 -11.40
C GLY A 448 -39.01 -30.85 -12.72
N GLN A 449 -37.69 -30.64 -12.77
CA GLN A 449 -36.89 -30.83 -13.98
C GLN A 449 -36.91 -32.27 -14.48
N TYR A 450 -36.95 -32.46 -15.79
CA TYR A 450 -36.93 -33.75 -16.47
C TYR A 450 -35.56 -34.16 -17.00
N TRP A 451 -34.53 -33.33 -16.74
CA TRP A 451 -33.13 -33.58 -17.10
C TRP A 451 -32.29 -33.83 -15.86
N SER A 452 -31.11 -34.43 -16.05
CA SER A 452 -30.07 -34.55 -15.03
C SER A 452 -29.18 -33.34 -15.07
N THR A 453 -28.97 -32.68 -13.92
CA THR A 453 -28.01 -31.54 -13.81
C THR A 453 -26.59 -32.06 -13.93
N THR A 454 -26.27 -33.18 -13.30
CA THR A 454 -25.00 -33.88 -13.40
C THR A 454 -25.25 -35.34 -13.67
N PHE A 455 -24.38 -35.97 -14.45
CA PHE A 455 -24.45 -37.39 -14.77
C PHE A 455 -23.08 -37.88 -15.24
N GLU A 456 -22.94 -39.18 -15.36
CA GLU A 456 -21.76 -39.83 -15.92
C GLU A 456 -22.06 -40.46 -17.27
N VAL A 457 -21.08 -40.43 -18.17
CA VAL A 457 -21.20 -41.06 -19.48
C VAL A 457 -19.86 -41.63 -19.91
N SER A 458 -19.89 -42.83 -20.55
CA SER A 458 -18.67 -43.43 -21.09
C SER A 458 -18.28 -42.80 -22.43
N LEU A 459 -16.98 -42.72 -22.69
CA LEU A 459 -16.48 -42.25 -23.99
C LEU A 459 -16.92 -43.17 -25.16
N THR A 460 -17.19 -44.46 -24.88
CA THR A 460 -17.71 -45.37 -25.86
C THR A 460 -19.16 -45.04 -26.27
N THR A 461 -19.98 -44.58 -25.34
CA THR A 461 -21.32 -44.06 -25.61
C THR A 461 -21.23 -42.82 -26.49
N LEU A 462 -20.41 -41.85 -26.13
CA LEU A 462 -20.24 -40.61 -26.87
C LEU A 462 -19.74 -40.85 -28.30
N LEU A 463 -18.83 -41.83 -28.49
CA LEU A 463 -18.40 -42.22 -29.82
C LEU A 463 -19.56 -42.81 -30.65
N ALA A 464 -20.40 -43.67 -30.04
CA ALA A 464 -21.52 -44.28 -30.72
C ALA A 464 -22.62 -43.26 -31.07
N ASP A 465 -22.76 -42.24 -30.27
CA ASP A 465 -23.77 -41.18 -30.42
C ASP A 465 -23.34 -40.07 -31.40
N GLY A 466 -22.08 -40.08 -31.84
CA GLY A 466 -21.56 -39.10 -32.81
C GLY A 466 -21.13 -37.77 -32.20
N ASP A 467 -20.89 -37.75 -30.90
CA ASP A 467 -20.63 -36.57 -30.12
C ASP A 467 -19.21 -36.01 -30.38
N THR A 468 -18.99 -34.76 -29.98
CA THR A 468 -17.70 -34.07 -30.08
C THR A 468 -17.24 -33.63 -28.70
N ILE A 469 -15.94 -33.70 -28.45
CA ILE A 469 -15.32 -33.20 -27.22
C ILE A 469 -14.26 -32.19 -27.56
N SER A 470 -14.36 -31.02 -27.01
CA SER A 470 -13.37 -29.92 -27.16
C SER A 470 -12.61 -29.75 -25.86
N ALA A 471 -11.29 -29.71 -25.92
CA ALA A 471 -10.43 -29.44 -24.78
C ALA A 471 -9.47 -28.30 -25.12
N ASP A 472 -9.32 -27.35 -24.23
CA ASP A 472 -8.29 -26.35 -24.37
C ASP A 472 -6.90 -26.90 -23.97
N ASN A 473 -5.86 -26.14 -24.22
CA ASN A 473 -4.50 -26.46 -23.75
C ASN A 473 -4.05 -25.52 -22.63
N ASN A 474 -4.95 -24.73 -22.13
CA ASN A 474 -4.68 -23.92 -20.98
C ASN A 474 -4.66 -24.81 -19.74
N ALA A 475 -3.55 -25.50 -19.55
CA ALA A 475 -3.20 -25.87 -18.21
C ALA A 475 -3.33 -24.61 -17.39
N VAL A 476 -4.26 -24.64 -16.42
CA VAL A 476 -4.51 -23.55 -15.45
C VAL A 476 -3.42 -22.54 -15.60
N SER A 477 -3.69 -21.48 -16.33
CA SER A 477 -2.66 -20.68 -16.97
C SER A 477 -1.60 -20.35 -15.91
N SER A 478 -0.35 -20.68 -16.20
CA SER A 478 0.77 -20.28 -15.35
C SER A 478 0.89 -18.76 -15.16
N ALA A 479 -0.16 -18.03 -15.45
CA ALA A 479 -0.24 -16.58 -15.42
C ALA A 479 -1.58 -16.04 -14.92
N SER A 480 -2.43 -16.82 -14.24
CA SER A 480 -3.66 -16.25 -13.68
C SER A 480 -3.34 -15.18 -12.63
N VAL A 481 -3.78 -13.97 -12.91
CA VAL A 481 -3.73 -12.85 -11.96
C VAL A 481 -5.10 -12.77 -11.29
N VAL A 482 -5.16 -13.05 -10.00
CA VAL A 482 -6.38 -12.89 -9.20
C VAL A 482 -6.42 -11.49 -8.63
N THR A 483 -7.49 -10.75 -8.88
CA THR A 483 -7.65 -9.40 -8.37
C THR A 483 -8.69 -9.36 -7.26
N GLY A 484 -8.38 -8.61 -6.19
CA GLY A 484 -9.35 -8.36 -5.12
C GLY A 484 -9.66 -9.56 -4.22
N ALA A 485 -8.73 -10.49 -4.06
CA ALA A 485 -8.88 -11.62 -3.14
C ALA A 485 -8.96 -11.16 -1.68
N SER A 486 -9.70 -11.89 -0.84
CA SER A 486 -9.64 -11.64 0.61
C SER A 486 -8.28 -12.05 1.18
N VAL A 487 -7.93 -11.46 2.32
CA VAL A 487 -6.73 -11.86 3.08
C VAL A 487 -6.73 -13.37 3.38
N SER A 488 -7.88 -13.94 3.70
CA SER A 488 -8.02 -15.37 4.00
C SER A 488 -7.72 -16.29 2.79
N ALA A 489 -7.88 -15.80 1.58
CA ALA A 489 -7.56 -16.54 0.36
C ALA A 489 -6.08 -16.45 -0.04
N ALA A 490 -5.34 -15.46 0.45
CA ALA A 490 -3.98 -15.15 0.01
C ALA A 490 -3.01 -16.35 0.08
N ALA A 491 -3.02 -17.08 1.19
CA ALA A 491 -2.15 -18.25 1.37
C ALA A 491 -2.45 -19.36 0.34
N GLY A 492 -3.72 -19.58 0.01
CA GLY A 492 -4.13 -20.53 -1.02
C GLY A 492 -3.68 -20.09 -2.40
N LEU A 493 -3.82 -18.81 -2.72
CA LEU A 493 -3.37 -18.23 -3.99
C LEU A 493 -1.84 -18.27 -4.12
N GLN A 494 -1.12 -17.99 -3.05
CA GLN A 494 0.34 -18.09 -3.03
C GLN A 494 0.81 -19.52 -3.27
N ALA A 495 0.13 -20.52 -2.67
CA ALA A 495 0.45 -21.94 -2.80
C ALA A 495 0.04 -22.51 -4.16
N ASN A 496 -0.94 -21.93 -4.83
CA ASN A 496 -1.43 -22.43 -6.12
C ASN A 496 -0.43 -22.15 -7.23
N ALA A 497 0.13 -23.20 -7.83
CA ALA A 497 1.12 -23.08 -8.91
C ALA A 497 0.58 -22.38 -10.16
N ALA A 498 -0.73 -22.42 -10.34
CA ALA A 498 -1.44 -21.78 -11.44
C ALA A 498 -1.61 -20.27 -11.30
N ILE A 499 -1.40 -19.71 -10.13
CA ILE A 499 -1.47 -18.27 -9.90
C ILE A 499 -0.09 -17.67 -10.06
N SER A 500 0.08 -16.73 -10.98
CA SER A 500 1.33 -15.98 -11.15
C SER A 500 1.39 -14.74 -10.28
N ALA A 501 0.24 -14.11 -10.06
CA ALA A 501 0.11 -12.91 -9.25
C ALA A 501 -1.31 -12.78 -8.69
N PHE A 502 -1.44 -12.10 -7.56
CA PHE A 502 -2.77 -11.74 -7.03
C PHE A 502 -2.73 -10.39 -6.33
N SER A 503 -3.88 -9.73 -6.27
CA SER A 503 -4.09 -8.57 -5.41
C SER A 503 -5.10 -8.90 -4.31
N VAL A 504 -4.96 -8.21 -3.16
CA VAL A 504 -5.85 -8.36 -2.01
C VAL A 504 -6.78 -7.16 -1.94
N SER A 505 -8.05 -7.40 -1.61
CA SER A 505 -9.04 -6.38 -1.27
C SER A 505 -9.75 -6.80 0.02
N ASP A 506 -9.42 -6.11 1.13
CA ASP A 506 -9.94 -6.47 2.44
C ASP A 506 -9.87 -5.28 3.40
N THR A 507 -10.43 -5.40 4.59
CA THR A 507 -10.38 -4.36 5.62
C THR A 507 -8.95 -4.16 6.15
N ALA A 508 -8.63 -2.95 6.57
CA ALA A 508 -7.34 -2.64 7.20
C ALA A 508 -7.05 -3.54 8.42
N ALA A 509 -8.08 -3.92 9.16
CA ALA A 509 -7.95 -4.84 10.30
C ALA A 509 -7.44 -6.23 9.86
N ASN A 510 -8.04 -6.82 8.82
CA ASN A 510 -7.64 -8.12 8.29
C ASN A 510 -6.23 -8.06 7.67
N VAL A 511 -5.96 -7.02 6.89
CA VAL A 511 -4.63 -6.79 6.29
C VAL A 511 -3.57 -6.64 7.38
N THR A 512 -3.82 -5.86 8.43
CA THR A 512 -2.88 -5.66 9.54
C THR A 512 -2.59 -6.97 10.28
N ALA A 513 -3.62 -7.78 10.53
CA ALA A 513 -3.47 -9.07 11.21
C ALA A 513 -2.63 -10.07 10.40
N ALA A 514 -2.62 -9.97 9.09
CA ALA A 514 -1.91 -10.88 8.18
C ALA A 514 -0.66 -10.26 7.54
N LEU A 515 -0.19 -9.11 8.00
CA LEU A 515 0.81 -8.31 7.29
C LEU A 515 2.09 -9.12 7.00
N SER A 516 2.61 -9.82 7.98
CA SER A 516 3.83 -10.63 7.82
C SER A 516 3.65 -11.82 6.89
N THR A 517 2.46 -12.44 6.86
CA THR A 517 2.16 -13.52 5.92
C THR A 517 2.02 -12.97 4.50
N LEU A 518 1.33 -11.86 4.32
CA LEU A 518 1.23 -11.16 3.04
C LEU A 518 2.59 -10.66 2.55
N GLY A 519 3.48 -10.30 3.47
CA GLY A 519 4.86 -9.90 3.16
C GLY A 519 5.70 -11.04 2.58
N ALA A 520 5.41 -12.27 2.98
CA ALA A 520 6.05 -13.48 2.45
C ALA A 520 5.49 -13.92 1.09
N ASP A 521 4.32 -13.37 0.67
CA ASP A 521 3.66 -13.75 -0.56
C ASP A 521 4.32 -13.09 -1.78
N ALA A 522 5.15 -13.88 -2.48
CA ALA A 522 5.89 -13.40 -3.66
C ALA A 522 4.99 -13.02 -4.84
N LYS A 523 3.79 -13.63 -4.92
CA LYS A 523 2.80 -13.38 -5.98
C LYS A 523 1.87 -12.20 -5.67
N LEU A 524 1.89 -11.65 -4.45
CA LEU A 524 1.08 -10.49 -4.08
C LEU A 524 1.58 -9.23 -4.80
N THR A 525 0.72 -8.60 -5.58
CA THR A 525 1.05 -7.39 -6.35
C THR A 525 0.60 -6.11 -5.66
N SER A 526 -0.63 -6.08 -5.16
CA SER A 526 -1.19 -4.88 -4.50
C SER A 526 -2.24 -5.26 -3.45
N ILE A 527 -2.53 -4.31 -2.57
CA ILE A 527 -3.53 -4.43 -1.51
C ILE A 527 -4.44 -3.21 -1.60
N ALA A 528 -5.74 -3.42 -1.71
CA ALA A 528 -6.76 -2.40 -1.58
C ALA A 528 -7.46 -2.53 -0.23
N LEU A 529 -7.67 -1.41 0.47
CA LEU A 529 -8.42 -1.39 1.72
C LEU A 529 -9.89 -1.06 1.44
N THR A 530 -10.80 -1.84 2.02
CA THR A 530 -12.26 -1.74 1.78
C THR A 530 -13.00 -0.96 2.87
N ASP A 531 -12.27 -0.34 3.80
CA ASP A 531 -12.88 0.43 4.88
C ASP A 531 -13.64 1.65 4.33
N ALA A 532 -14.82 1.93 4.88
CA ALA A 532 -15.70 3.02 4.44
C ALA A 532 -15.10 4.43 4.65
N SER A 533 -14.03 4.54 5.43
CA SER A 533 -13.27 5.78 5.66
C SER A 533 -11.79 5.43 5.70
N VAL A 534 -10.91 6.42 5.45
CA VAL A 534 -9.46 6.23 5.53
C VAL A 534 -9.09 5.62 6.89
N PRO A 535 -8.64 4.33 6.92
CA PRO A 535 -8.35 3.64 8.16
C PRO A 535 -7.02 4.07 8.76
N THR A 536 -6.86 3.79 10.07
CA THR A 536 -5.57 3.91 10.74
C THR A 536 -5.00 2.52 11.03
N ILE A 537 -3.85 2.21 10.45
CA ILE A 537 -3.08 1.01 10.74
C ILE A 537 -2.11 1.33 11.87
N THR A 538 -2.12 0.51 12.94
CA THR A 538 -1.20 0.68 14.07
C THR A 538 -0.26 -0.52 14.14
N LEU A 539 1.04 -0.26 14.06
CA LEU A 539 2.08 -1.30 14.08
C LEU A 539 3.12 -1.04 15.16
N ALA A 540 3.60 -2.11 15.77
CA ALA A 540 4.85 -2.04 16.52
C ALA A 540 6.03 -1.75 15.56
N SER A 541 7.03 -1.02 16.04
CA SER A 541 8.18 -0.62 15.21
C SER A 541 8.90 -1.81 14.56
N ALA A 542 8.96 -2.94 15.23
CA ALA A 542 9.55 -4.17 14.69
C ALA A 542 8.80 -4.69 13.45
N LEU A 543 7.46 -4.69 13.50
CA LEU A 543 6.61 -5.08 12.38
C LEU A 543 6.68 -4.05 11.24
N TYR A 544 6.66 -2.77 11.58
CA TYR A 544 6.83 -1.72 10.58
C TYR A 544 8.14 -1.90 9.79
N SER A 545 9.24 -2.18 10.48
CA SER A 545 10.55 -2.37 9.84
C SER A 545 10.62 -3.65 8.99
N ALA A 546 9.97 -4.73 9.45
CA ALA A 546 9.93 -6.00 8.73
C ALA A 546 9.03 -5.95 7.49
N ASP A 547 7.91 -5.23 7.58
CA ASP A 547 6.81 -5.31 6.61
C ASP A 547 6.72 -4.08 5.69
N THR A 548 7.77 -3.25 5.60
CA THR A 548 7.78 -2.06 4.72
C THR A 548 7.48 -2.38 3.26
N ALA A 549 7.95 -3.53 2.76
CA ALA A 549 7.72 -3.96 1.38
C ALA A 549 6.24 -4.28 1.10
N VAL A 550 5.54 -4.90 2.05
CA VAL A 550 4.11 -5.19 1.90
C VAL A 550 3.26 -3.95 2.13
N LEU A 551 3.66 -3.07 3.06
CA LEU A 551 3.00 -1.78 3.25
C LEU A 551 3.05 -0.91 1.98
N ALA A 552 4.14 -0.97 1.22
CA ALA A 552 4.27 -0.29 -0.06
C ALA A 552 3.33 -0.84 -1.16
N LYS A 553 2.77 -2.05 -0.98
CA LYS A 553 1.77 -2.63 -1.88
C LYS A 553 0.34 -2.14 -1.59
N ILE A 554 0.10 -1.43 -0.48
CA ILE A 554 -1.21 -0.87 -0.16
C ILE A 554 -1.45 0.35 -1.06
N SER A 555 -2.42 0.22 -1.95
CA SER A 555 -2.80 1.25 -2.93
C SER A 555 -3.84 2.23 -2.41
N SER A 556 -4.63 1.84 -1.41
CA SER A 556 -5.65 2.69 -0.79
C SER A 556 -5.02 3.69 0.18
N PRO A 557 -5.59 4.90 0.35
CA PRO A 557 -5.15 5.83 1.39
C PRO A 557 -5.32 5.23 2.80
N TYR A 558 -4.32 5.41 3.65
CA TYR A 558 -4.37 5.01 5.07
C TYR A 558 -3.48 5.89 5.92
N HIS A 559 -3.75 5.92 7.21
CA HIS A 559 -2.91 6.54 8.23
C HIS A 559 -2.09 5.45 8.94
N LEU A 560 -0.81 5.69 9.17
CA LEU A 560 0.04 4.75 9.86
C LEU A 560 0.51 5.33 11.20
N THR A 561 0.25 4.60 12.27
CA THR A 561 0.79 4.86 13.61
C THR A 561 1.84 3.80 13.95
N VAL A 562 3.07 4.22 14.26
CA VAL A 562 4.16 3.31 14.64
C VAL A 562 4.42 3.43 16.14
N THR A 563 4.40 2.30 16.85
CA THR A 563 4.53 2.30 18.31
C THR A 563 5.85 1.68 18.77
N GLY A 564 6.43 2.26 19.83
CA GLY A 564 7.60 1.71 20.49
C GLY A 564 8.88 1.74 19.64
N ALA A 565 9.05 2.72 18.79
CA ALA A 565 10.25 2.87 17.96
C ALA A 565 11.45 3.32 18.82
N LEU A 566 12.65 2.96 18.38
CA LEU A 566 13.88 3.51 18.95
C LEU A 566 14.10 4.95 18.49
N VAL A 567 14.81 5.72 19.29
CA VAL A 567 15.19 7.12 18.95
C VAL A 567 15.90 7.19 17.59
N SER A 568 16.73 6.20 17.27
CA SER A 568 17.44 6.12 15.99
C SER A 568 16.53 6.04 14.76
N ALA A 569 15.28 5.61 14.92
CA ALA A 569 14.29 5.51 13.85
C ALA A 569 13.45 6.79 13.69
N ALA A 570 13.50 7.73 14.63
CA ALA A 570 12.60 8.88 14.68
C ALA A 570 12.64 9.73 13.39
N ALA A 571 13.82 10.05 12.90
CA ALA A 571 13.99 10.88 11.69
C ALA A 571 13.38 10.21 10.44
N ALA A 572 13.53 8.89 10.30
CA ALA A 572 12.93 8.13 9.22
C ALA A 572 11.39 8.13 9.32
N LEU A 573 10.86 7.93 10.53
CA LEU A 573 9.41 7.96 10.79
C LEU A 573 8.82 9.36 10.56
N GLN A 574 9.53 10.41 10.97
CA GLN A 574 9.11 11.79 10.75
C GLN A 574 9.02 12.11 9.24
N SER A 575 9.94 11.58 8.43
CA SER A 575 10.00 11.84 6.98
C SER A 575 9.05 10.96 6.16
N ALA A 576 8.64 9.78 6.67
CA ALA A 576 7.76 8.87 5.96
C ALA A 576 6.35 9.46 5.79
N SER A 577 5.89 9.60 4.54
CA SER A 577 4.61 10.25 4.22
C SER A 577 3.40 9.53 4.80
N GLN A 578 3.40 8.19 4.81
CA GLN A 578 2.30 7.37 5.33
C GLN A 578 2.21 7.40 6.86
N VAL A 579 3.33 7.66 7.56
CA VAL A 579 3.33 7.74 9.02
C VAL A 579 2.72 9.08 9.45
N THR A 580 1.61 9.00 10.15
CA THR A 580 0.91 10.16 10.71
C THR A 580 1.28 10.43 12.16
N SER A 581 1.65 9.37 12.90
CA SER A 581 2.12 9.49 14.28
C SER A 581 3.03 8.34 14.65
N PHE A 582 3.90 8.57 15.63
CA PHE A 582 4.70 7.51 16.23
C PHE A 582 4.95 7.75 17.72
N THR A 583 5.30 6.67 18.42
CA THR A 583 5.78 6.72 19.80
C THR A 583 7.18 6.12 19.90
N LEU A 584 7.97 6.62 20.83
CA LEU A 584 9.31 6.09 21.10
C LEU A 584 9.34 5.25 22.37
N SER A 585 10.25 4.27 22.40
CA SER A 585 10.58 3.48 23.57
C SER A 585 12.09 3.22 23.55
N ASP A 586 12.84 3.98 24.35
CA ASP A 586 14.32 3.93 24.34
C ASP A 586 14.90 4.36 25.70
N SER A 587 16.21 4.29 25.86
CA SER A 587 16.90 4.75 27.05
C SER A 587 16.88 6.27 27.20
N SER A 588 16.98 6.74 28.45
CA SER A 588 17.12 8.15 28.76
C SER A 588 18.35 8.77 28.09
N ALA A 589 19.45 8.02 28.00
CA ALA A 589 20.68 8.48 27.35
C ALA A 589 20.50 8.73 25.85
N ASN A 590 19.83 7.80 25.14
CA ASN A 590 19.55 7.96 23.70
C ASN A 590 18.60 9.13 23.44
N LEU A 591 17.58 9.29 24.30
CA LEU A 591 16.67 10.42 24.23
C LEU A 591 17.43 11.77 24.37
N VAL A 592 18.25 11.92 25.41
CA VAL A 592 18.99 13.15 25.69
C VAL A 592 19.98 13.50 24.57
N ALA A 593 20.66 12.48 24.03
CA ALA A 593 21.60 12.68 22.93
C ALA A 593 20.93 13.24 21.64
N ASN A 594 19.63 13.02 21.47
CA ASN A 594 18.86 13.40 20.28
C ASN A 594 17.74 14.41 20.57
N ILE A 595 17.70 14.96 21.78
CA ILE A 595 16.55 15.70 22.30
C ILE A 595 16.12 16.88 21.42
N ALA A 596 17.08 17.63 20.89
CA ALA A 596 16.79 18.78 20.03
C ALA A 596 16.16 18.38 18.69
N ALA A 597 16.60 17.26 18.09
CA ALA A 597 16.00 16.71 16.88
C ALA A 597 14.56 16.22 17.13
N LEU A 598 14.37 15.50 18.23
CA LEU A 598 13.07 14.97 18.64
C LEU A 598 12.08 16.10 19.00
N ASN A 599 12.58 17.22 19.52
CA ASN A 599 11.76 18.38 19.82
C ASN A 599 11.13 19.02 18.58
N ALA A 600 11.76 18.84 17.41
CA ALA A 600 11.25 19.30 16.13
C ALA A 600 10.27 18.31 15.49
N ASP A 601 10.14 17.07 16.01
CA ASP A 601 9.30 16.03 15.42
C ASP A 601 7.81 16.29 15.70
N THR A 602 7.07 16.59 14.64
CA THR A 602 5.64 16.91 14.71
C THR A 602 4.75 15.68 14.82
N LYS A 603 5.24 14.52 14.37
CA LYS A 603 4.52 13.24 14.39
C LYS A 603 4.76 12.44 15.68
N LEU A 604 5.74 12.81 16.49
CA LEU A 604 6.00 12.20 17.79
C LEU A 604 4.87 12.53 18.78
N THR A 605 4.23 11.50 19.33
CA THR A 605 3.08 11.67 20.23
C THR A 605 3.40 11.31 21.69
N ALA A 606 4.27 10.33 21.93
CA ALA A 606 4.67 9.94 23.28
C ALA A 606 6.07 9.30 23.28
N VAL A 607 6.73 9.38 24.44
CA VAL A 607 8.03 8.75 24.70
C VAL A 607 7.91 7.91 25.98
N THR A 608 8.41 6.67 25.91
CA THR A 608 8.58 5.78 27.07
C THR A 608 10.07 5.56 27.29
N LEU A 609 10.55 5.74 28.50
CA LEU A 609 11.93 5.45 28.88
C LEU A 609 12.02 3.99 29.35
N THR A 610 13.02 3.25 28.83
CA THR A 610 13.19 1.81 29.10
C THR A 610 14.06 1.50 30.31
N ASP A 611 14.84 2.48 30.77
CA ASP A 611 15.77 2.36 31.89
C ASP A 611 15.21 3.00 33.18
N THR A 612 15.22 4.32 33.24
CA THR A 612 14.72 5.12 34.35
C THR A 612 13.90 6.29 33.82
N ASN A 613 12.93 6.77 34.61
CA ASN A 613 12.20 7.99 34.26
C ASN A 613 13.00 9.25 34.65
N ALA A 614 14.33 9.18 34.66
CA ALA A 614 15.22 10.26 35.06
C ALA A 614 16.10 10.69 33.87
N LEU A 615 16.11 11.97 33.59
CA LEU A 615 16.91 12.59 32.53
C LEU A 615 17.99 13.50 33.13
N SER A 616 19.13 13.61 32.45
CA SER A 616 20.16 14.58 32.76
C SER A 616 20.28 15.57 31.61
N LEU A 617 19.88 16.81 31.82
CA LEU A 617 19.83 17.85 30.79
C LEU A 617 20.66 19.05 31.18
N THR A 618 21.20 19.75 30.18
CA THR A 618 21.65 21.11 30.37
C THR A 618 20.44 22.05 30.50
N TYR A 619 20.66 23.24 31.11
CA TYR A 619 19.61 24.22 31.21
C TYR A 619 19.08 24.67 29.83
N ALA A 620 19.99 24.80 28.85
CA ALA A 620 19.62 25.09 27.48
C ALA A 620 18.68 24.04 26.86
N GLN A 621 18.99 22.76 27.00
CA GLN A 621 18.12 21.67 26.55
C GLN A 621 16.76 21.69 27.28
N PHE A 622 16.78 21.82 28.60
CA PHE A 622 15.57 21.82 29.42
C PHE A 622 14.59 22.94 29.00
N THR A 623 15.09 24.11 28.63
CA THR A 623 14.27 25.26 28.23
C THR A 623 13.89 25.26 26.76
N ALA A 624 14.73 24.74 25.87
CA ALA A 624 14.48 24.71 24.44
C ALA A 624 13.61 23.53 24.00
N ASP A 625 13.75 22.35 24.65
CA ASP A 625 13.23 21.10 24.15
C ASP A 625 11.89 20.70 24.82
N THR A 626 11.07 21.70 25.15
CA THR A 626 9.82 21.53 25.90
C THR A 626 8.77 20.69 25.19
N ALA A 627 8.75 20.66 23.86
CA ALA A 627 7.78 19.87 23.10
C ALA A 627 8.01 18.39 23.30
N VAL A 628 9.24 17.89 23.24
CA VAL A 628 9.57 16.48 23.48
C VAL A 628 9.43 16.12 24.96
N LEU A 629 9.79 17.04 25.88
CA LEU A 629 9.59 16.81 27.32
C LEU A 629 8.11 16.63 27.67
N GLY A 630 7.21 17.35 27.00
CA GLY A 630 5.78 17.20 27.14
C GLY A 630 5.22 15.87 26.59
N LYS A 631 6.03 15.04 25.91
CA LYS A 631 5.67 13.70 25.44
C LYS A 631 6.08 12.59 26.40
N LEU A 632 6.83 12.91 27.43
CA LEU A 632 7.26 11.96 28.45
C LEU A 632 6.11 11.57 29.41
N PRO A 633 6.20 10.42 30.09
CA PRO A 633 5.24 10.06 31.13
C PRO A 633 5.23 11.11 32.26
N ALA A 634 4.07 11.37 32.85
CA ALA A 634 3.89 12.42 33.85
C ALA A 634 4.80 12.33 35.09
N ASN A 635 5.39 11.15 35.33
CA ASN A 635 6.29 10.89 36.45
C ASN A 635 7.78 10.99 36.11
N TYR A 636 8.13 11.57 34.97
CA TYR A 636 9.54 11.78 34.66
C TYR A 636 10.17 12.80 35.58
N THR A 637 11.47 12.65 35.83
CA THR A 637 12.28 13.59 36.62
C THR A 637 13.50 14.05 35.82
N VAL A 638 13.96 15.25 36.12
CA VAL A 638 15.12 15.83 35.43
C VAL A 638 16.13 16.34 36.42
N THR A 639 17.40 16.00 36.20
CA THR A 639 18.54 16.73 36.77
C THR A 639 19.04 17.74 35.76
N VAL A 640 19.08 19.03 36.15
CA VAL A 640 19.41 20.09 35.21
C VAL A 640 20.78 20.69 35.58
N SER A 641 21.72 20.74 34.62
CA SER A 641 23.04 21.28 34.82
C SER A 641 23.24 22.64 34.13
N GLY A 642 24.18 23.44 34.67
CA GLY A 642 24.57 24.73 34.06
C GLY A 642 23.48 25.80 34.18
N VAL A 643 22.74 25.78 35.26
CA VAL A 643 21.68 26.77 35.55
C VAL A 643 22.35 28.07 36.06
N THR A 644 21.91 29.22 35.54
CA THR A 644 22.30 30.49 36.12
C THR A 644 21.58 30.76 37.44
N ALA A 645 22.20 31.51 38.34
CA ALA A 645 21.61 31.82 39.65
C ALA A 645 20.24 32.48 39.53
N ALA A 646 20.02 33.31 38.53
CA ALA A 646 18.73 33.97 38.26
C ALA A 646 17.60 32.99 37.92
N ASN A 647 17.92 31.82 37.35
CA ASN A 647 16.93 30.83 36.92
C ASN A 647 16.68 29.72 37.96
N ALA A 648 17.41 29.67 39.03
CA ALA A 648 17.31 28.67 40.08
C ALA A 648 15.92 28.57 40.65
N ALA A 649 15.27 29.68 41.02
CA ALA A 649 13.93 29.72 41.58
C ALA A 649 12.86 29.10 40.65
N THR A 650 13.00 29.26 39.32
CA THR A 650 12.10 28.65 38.35
C THR A 650 12.23 27.11 38.38
N LEU A 651 13.44 26.60 38.50
CA LEU A 651 13.69 25.15 38.57
C LEU A 651 13.26 24.56 39.91
N GLN A 652 13.48 25.29 40.99
CA GLN A 652 12.99 24.89 42.32
C GLN A 652 11.47 24.70 42.33
N ALA A 653 10.72 25.58 41.63
CA ALA A 653 9.27 25.50 41.53
C ALA A 653 8.77 24.41 40.56
N ASN A 654 9.59 23.91 39.67
CA ASN A 654 9.18 22.92 38.65
C ASN A 654 9.10 21.52 39.26
N SER A 655 7.92 20.85 39.16
CA SER A 655 7.65 19.53 39.78
C SER A 655 8.49 18.39 39.14
N HIS A 656 8.88 18.52 37.86
CA HIS A 656 9.69 17.49 37.17
C HIS A 656 11.19 17.63 37.49
N VAL A 657 11.65 18.75 38.01
CA VAL A 657 13.05 18.91 38.39
C VAL A 657 13.31 18.23 39.75
N ALA A 658 14.09 17.17 39.74
CA ALA A 658 14.53 16.49 40.95
C ALA A 658 15.69 17.21 41.63
N SER A 659 16.65 17.66 40.81
CA SER A 659 17.80 18.44 41.29
C SER A 659 18.37 19.29 40.14
N PHE A 660 19.12 20.32 40.50
CA PHE A 660 19.86 21.15 39.55
C PHE A 660 21.21 21.61 40.09
N THR A 661 22.12 21.95 39.17
CA THR A 661 23.38 22.55 39.50
C THR A 661 23.46 23.97 38.93
N VAL A 662 23.88 24.91 39.75
CA VAL A 662 24.06 26.30 39.35
C VAL A 662 25.53 26.52 38.94
N SER A 663 25.74 27.22 37.83
CA SER A 663 27.05 27.67 37.39
C SER A 663 26.92 29.11 36.93
N ASP A 664 27.52 30.06 37.69
CA ASP A 664 27.38 31.49 37.40
C ASP A 664 28.58 32.30 37.99
N THR A 665 28.61 33.58 37.72
CA THR A 665 29.61 34.51 38.29
C THR A 665 29.38 34.73 39.79
N ALA A 666 30.44 35.12 40.50
CA ALA A 666 30.38 35.46 41.91
C ALA A 666 29.33 36.53 42.22
N ALA A 667 29.24 37.57 41.39
CA ALA A 667 28.26 38.65 41.55
C ALA A 667 26.80 38.14 41.48
N ASN A 668 26.49 37.31 40.46
CA ASN A 668 25.18 36.75 40.28
C ASN A 668 24.77 35.77 41.41
N VAL A 669 25.73 34.93 41.82
CA VAL A 669 25.49 33.98 42.93
C VAL A 669 25.26 34.75 44.23
N THR A 670 26.06 35.76 44.53
CA THR A 670 25.90 36.61 45.72
C THR A 670 24.56 37.30 45.74
N SER A 671 24.11 37.84 44.61
CA SER A 671 22.81 38.48 44.45
C SER A 671 21.64 37.54 44.71
N ALA A 672 21.76 36.25 44.33
CA ALA A 672 20.75 35.22 44.46
C ALA A 672 20.91 34.34 45.73
N LEU A 673 21.89 34.60 46.58
CA LEU A 673 22.31 33.70 47.63
C LEU A 673 21.19 33.31 48.62
N THR A 674 20.31 34.25 48.96
CA THR A 674 19.17 33.96 49.88
C THR A 674 18.23 32.95 49.27
N SER A 675 17.91 33.05 47.99
CA SER A 675 17.05 32.07 47.30
C SER A 675 17.76 30.71 47.12
N LEU A 676 19.01 30.74 46.70
CA LEU A 676 19.82 29.52 46.54
C LEU A 676 19.93 28.70 47.83
N ASN A 677 20.10 29.36 48.96
CA ASN A 677 20.14 28.73 50.29
C ASN A 677 18.77 28.11 50.68
N ALA A 678 17.63 28.63 50.18
CA ALA A 678 16.33 28.10 50.40
C ALA A 678 15.98 26.93 49.46
N ASP A 679 16.73 26.77 48.37
CA ASP A 679 16.43 25.80 47.30
C ASP A 679 16.77 24.36 47.77
N SER A 680 15.76 23.53 47.96
CA SER A 680 15.93 22.13 48.40
C SER A 680 16.42 21.22 47.25
N LYS A 681 16.30 21.62 46.00
CA LYS A 681 16.71 20.86 44.82
C LYS A 681 18.12 21.27 44.30
N LEU A 682 18.71 22.27 44.85
CA LEU A 682 20.08 22.66 44.50
C LEU A 682 21.05 21.56 44.96
N ALA A 683 21.71 20.90 43.97
CA ALA A 683 22.67 19.83 44.21
C ALA A 683 24.11 20.33 44.37
N SER A 684 24.49 21.31 43.55
CA SER A 684 25.80 21.92 43.62
C SER A 684 25.80 23.35 43.04
N LEU A 685 26.77 24.13 43.49
CA LEU A 685 27.00 25.49 43.04
C LEU A 685 28.41 25.60 42.51
N THR A 686 28.58 26.03 41.28
CA THR A 686 29.85 26.35 40.67
C THR A 686 29.91 27.87 40.43
N VAL A 687 30.86 28.49 40.97
CA VAL A 687 31.11 29.93 40.79
C VAL A 687 32.34 30.08 39.89
N SER A 688 32.19 30.85 38.81
CA SER A 688 33.29 31.19 37.89
C SER A 688 33.61 32.68 37.98
N GLY A 689 34.84 32.98 38.33
CA GLY A 689 35.33 34.36 38.30
C GLY A 689 35.85 34.78 36.92
N THR A 690 35.71 36.06 36.57
CA THR A 690 36.01 36.51 35.20
C THR A 690 37.20 37.45 35.07
N THR A 691 37.73 38.08 36.07
CA THR A 691 38.88 38.98 35.88
C THR A 691 38.92 40.16 36.84
N ALA A 692 37.87 40.33 37.61
CA ALA A 692 37.81 41.39 38.63
C ALA A 692 37.81 40.74 40.01
N ALA A 693 38.31 41.41 41.01
CA ALA A 693 38.23 40.98 42.42
C ALA A 693 36.76 40.92 42.86
N ASP A 694 36.08 39.79 42.68
CA ASP A 694 34.72 39.54 43.13
C ASP A 694 34.76 39.04 44.56
N THR A 695 33.92 39.59 45.42
CA THR A 695 33.77 39.10 46.80
C THR A 695 32.55 38.22 46.85
N LEU A 696 32.71 36.92 47.03
CA LEU A 696 31.64 35.97 47.19
C LEU A 696 31.47 35.63 48.68
N THR A 697 30.31 35.93 49.22
CA THR A 697 29.94 35.58 50.59
C THR A 697 28.90 34.47 50.57
N LEU A 698 29.32 33.20 50.68
CA LEU A 698 28.41 32.05 50.77
C LEU A 698 28.05 31.75 52.24
N ILE A 699 26.88 32.23 52.63
CA ILE A 699 26.40 32.02 54.02
C ILE A 699 25.28 30.97 53.99
N GLY A 700 25.53 29.80 54.57
CA GLY A 700 24.47 28.85 54.85
C GLY A 700 24.04 27.97 53.69
N SER A 701 24.80 27.78 52.64
CA SER A 701 24.50 26.86 51.55
C SER A 701 24.44 25.39 52.04
N LYS A 702 23.37 24.69 51.74
CA LYS A 702 23.21 23.26 52.02
C LYS A 702 23.80 22.34 50.95
N ALA A 703 24.19 22.85 49.81
CA ALA A 703 24.69 22.10 48.69
C ALA A 703 26.23 22.07 48.67
N ALA A 704 26.85 21.02 48.16
CA ALA A 704 28.26 21.02 47.82
C ALA A 704 28.53 22.10 46.78
N ALA A 705 29.42 23.06 47.07
CA ALA A 705 29.76 24.11 46.14
C ALA A 705 31.16 23.89 45.55
N THR A 706 31.28 23.92 44.24
CA THR A 706 32.56 23.99 43.53
C THR A 706 32.74 25.46 43.09
N ILE A 707 33.74 26.13 43.60
CA ILE A 707 34.02 27.53 43.27
C ILE A 707 35.34 27.58 42.50
N ASN A 708 35.30 28.02 41.28
CA ASN A 708 36.45 28.30 40.44
C ASN A 708 36.71 29.80 40.45
N LEU A 709 37.73 30.22 41.12
CA LEU A 709 38.17 31.61 41.20
C LEU A 709 39.33 31.81 40.24
N ASN A 710 39.18 32.75 39.30
CA ASN A 710 40.21 33.14 38.36
C ASN A 710 40.55 34.61 38.59
N GLY A 711 41.34 34.88 39.61
CA GLY A 711 41.71 36.24 39.98
C GLY A 711 40.71 36.94 40.92
N ASP A 712 39.81 36.21 41.53
CA ASP A 712 38.77 36.80 42.38
C ASP A 712 39.06 36.58 43.86
N THR A 713 38.58 37.50 44.70
CA THR A 713 38.62 37.38 46.16
C THR A 713 37.28 36.82 46.60
N ALA A 714 37.26 35.59 47.19
CA ALA A 714 36.04 34.99 47.73
C ALA A 714 36.06 34.97 49.24
N SER A 715 34.96 35.38 49.84
CA SER A 715 34.71 35.18 51.28
C SER A 715 33.61 34.10 51.43
N VAL A 716 33.98 32.95 51.88
CA VAL A 716 33.02 31.83 52.11
C VAL A 716 32.75 31.73 53.60
N SER A 717 31.57 32.11 54.09
CA SER A 717 31.19 32.06 55.47
C SER A 717 30.15 31.02 55.77
N ALA A 718 30.14 30.54 56.96
CA ALA A 718 29.40 29.50 57.67
C ALA A 718 28.19 28.85 56.95
N GLY A 719 28.20 27.54 56.79
CA GLY A 719 26.99 26.74 56.37
C GLY A 719 27.18 25.90 55.12
N LEU A 720 28.29 25.94 54.42
CA LEU A 720 28.57 24.98 53.32
C LEU A 720 28.89 23.60 53.91
N SER A 721 28.08 22.63 53.64
CA SER A 721 28.31 21.24 54.12
C SER A 721 29.39 20.49 53.32
N ALA A 722 29.87 20.99 52.22
CA ALA A 722 31.09 20.67 51.50
C ALA A 722 31.27 21.71 50.34
N ALA A 723 32.27 22.52 50.40
CA ALA A 723 32.67 23.39 49.28
C ALA A 723 33.95 22.83 48.63
N SER A 724 33.92 22.62 47.32
CA SER A 724 35.14 22.38 46.54
C SER A 724 35.52 23.69 45.85
N LEU A 725 36.66 24.23 46.19
CA LEU A 725 37.16 25.48 45.68
C LEU A 725 38.36 25.19 44.76
N SER A 726 38.30 25.60 43.54
CA SER A 726 39.40 25.43 42.59
C SER A 726 39.92 26.78 42.17
N PHE A 727 41.26 26.96 42.27
CA PHE A 727 41.93 28.22 42.00
C PHE A 727 42.74 28.16 40.70
N ILE A 728 42.50 29.05 39.80
CA ILE A 728 43.22 29.17 38.54
C ILE A 728 43.54 30.64 38.27
N GLY A 729 44.80 31.04 38.37
CA GLY A 729 45.28 32.36 37.92
C GLY A 729 45.91 33.27 38.96
N THR A 730 45.35 34.43 39.26
CA THR A 730 45.89 35.46 40.20
C THR A 730 45.56 35.13 41.65
N PRO A 731 46.26 35.69 42.63
CA PRO A 731 46.10 35.37 44.03
C PRO A 731 44.70 35.68 44.55
N ASP A 732 44.05 34.66 45.14
CA ASP A 732 42.71 34.74 45.74
C ASP A 732 42.77 34.72 47.26
N ALA A 733 41.85 35.40 47.93
CA ALA A 733 41.68 35.36 49.37
C ALA A 733 40.30 34.71 49.71
N ILE A 734 40.33 33.59 50.43
CA ILE A 734 39.14 32.84 50.82
C ILE A 734 38.97 32.93 52.32
N THR A 735 37.76 33.21 52.78
CA THR A 735 37.34 33.08 54.14
C THR A 735 36.36 31.96 54.30
N LEU A 736 36.73 30.89 55.02
CA LEU A 736 35.89 29.75 55.29
C LEU A 736 34.89 30.07 56.44
N GLY A 737 33.71 29.46 56.32
CA GLY A 737 32.72 29.50 57.38
C GLY A 737 32.87 28.38 58.42
N THR A 738 31.79 28.09 59.13
CA THR A 738 31.77 27.03 60.17
C THR A 738 31.36 25.65 59.63
N GLY A 739 31.01 25.49 58.35
CA GLY A 739 30.73 24.24 57.72
C GLY A 739 32.02 23.60 57.18
N ALA A 740 32.05 22.26 57.06
CA ALA A 740 33.16 21.56 56.47
C ALA A 740 33.38 21.93 55.01
N ALA A 741 34.58 22.35 54.64
CA ALA A 741 34.90 22.77 53.25
C ALA A 741 35.96 21.82 52.68
N ILE A 742 35.77 21.45 51.37
CA ILE A 742 36.81 20.80 50.58
C ILE A 742 37.38 21.84 49.60
N ILE A 743 38.64 22.12 49.73
CA ILE A 743 39.29 23.11 48.88
C ILE A 743 40.24 22.37 47.93
N ASP A 744 39.94 22.42 46.66
CA ASP A 744 40.77 21.83 45.60
C ASP A 744 41.70 22.92 44.97
N PHE A 745 42.99 22.71 45.17
CA PHE A 745 44.00 23.65 44.75
C PHE A 745 44.97 23.01 43.77
N THR A 746 45.12 23.61 42.58
CA THR A 746 46.11 23.13 41.61
C THR A 746 47.32 24.07 41.60
N LEU A 747 48.49 23.53 41.99
CA LEU A 747 49.75 24.23 41.93
C LEU A 747 50.13 24.50 40.46
N GLN A 748 49.84 25.70 39.98
CA GLN A 748 50.16 26.12 38.60
C GLN A 748 51.55 26.75 38.55
N PRO A 749 52.29 26.64 37.39
CA PRO A 749 53.60 27.27 37.20
C PRO A 749 53.60 28.80 37.20
N ALA A 750 52.46 29.43 37.04
CA ALA A 750 52.32 30.87 36.85
C ALA A 750 51.21 31.48 37.73
N GLY A 751 51.05 31.11 38.93
CA GLY A 751 50.05 31.67 39.86
C GLY A 751 50.71 32.47 40.98
N GLY A 752 49.92 32.92 41.92
CA GLY A 752 50.36 33.68 43.12
C GLY A 752 50.22 32.82 44.39
N ILE A 753 50.19 33.50 45.49
CA ILE A 753 49.95 32.88 46.81
C ILE A 753 48.46 33.09 47.18
N GLU A 754 47.73 32.02 47.25
CA GLU A 754 46.36 32.04 47.66
C GLU A 754 46.25 32.14 49.20
N THR A 755 45.24 32.83 49.68
CA THR A 755 45.04 32.98 51.13
C THR A 755 43.71 32.36 51.58
N ILE A 756 43.77 31.39 52.48
CA ILE A 756 42.59 30.78 53.06
C ILE A 756 42.52 31.18 54.54
N ALA A 757 41.52 31.95 54.90
CA ALA A 757 41.22 32.32 56.26
C ALA A 757 40.21 31.34 56.93
N ASN A 758 40.36 31.11 58.21
CA ASN A 758 39.51 30.24 59.05
C ASN A 758 39.53 28.76 58.67
N PHE A 759 40.58 28.27 58.02
CA PHE A 759 40.71 26.81 57.78
C PHE A 759 40.79 26.09 59.10
N GLN A 760 39.85 25.15 59.26
CA GLN A 760 39.75 24.32 60.49
C GLN A 760 40.22 22.89 60.19
N TYR A 761 41.42 22.63 60.62
CA TYR A 761 42.06 21.36 60.50
C TYR A 761 41.23 20.29 61.29
N GLY A 762 41.02 19.09 60.68
CA GLY A 762 40.11 18.04 61.16
C GLY A 762 38.62 18.29 60.86
N HIS A 763 38.31 19.42 60.20
CA HIS A 763 36.97 19.77 59.77
C HIS A 763 36.95 20.16 58.26
N ASP A 764 37.90 20.88 57.80
CA ASP A 764 38.07 21.26 56.38
C ASP A 764 39.13 20.38 55.74
N GLN A 765 39.01 20.20 54.43
CA GLN A 765 39.97 19.46 53.62
C GLN A 765 40.57 20.32 52.53
N LEU A 766 41.91 20.35 52.44
CA LEU A 766 42.62 20.95 51.35
C LEU A 766 43.21 19.89 50.44
N VAL A 767 42.75 19.83 49.19
CA VAL A 767 43.26 18.90 48.18
C VAL A 767 44.20 19.67 47.26
N ILE A 768 45.46 19.29 47.25
CA ILE A 768 46.47 19.95 46.38
C ILE A 768 46.83 19.05 45.24
N ASN A 769 46.44 19.42 44.03
CA ASN A 769 46.83 18.74 42.79
C ASN A 769 48.25 19.11 42.41
N LEU A 770 49.16 18.14 42.44
CA LEU A 770 50.58 18.29 42.07
C LEU A 770 50.79 18.03 40.57
N SER A 771 49.98 18.55 39.72
CA SER A 771 50.01 18.26 38.28
C SER A 771 51.28 18.76 37.61
N GLY A 772 52.05 17.83 37.04
CA GLY A 772 53.19 18.11 36.17
C GLY A 772 54.54 18.25 36.83
N ALA A 773 54.64 18.09 38.14
CA ALA A 773 55.92 18.21 38.88
C ALA A 773 56.38 16.83 39.38
N ALA A 774 56.95 16.03 38.52
CA ALA A 774 57.43 14.68 38.86
C ALA A 774 58.45 14.65 39.99
N ASN A 775 58.93 15.77 40.50
CA ASN A 775 59.87 15.86 41.58
C ASN A 775 59.66 17.06 42.54
N SER A 776 58.48 17.69 42.55
CA SER A 776 58.21 18.74 43.54
C SER A 776 57.79 18.14 44.86
N VAL A 777 58.47 18.51 45.87
CA VAL A 777 58.14 18.21 47.24
C VAL A 777 57.23 19.30 47.77
N LEU A 778 56.11 18.93 48.35
CA LEU A 778 55.27 19.86 49.09
C LEU A 778 56.04 20.35 50.34
N MET A 779 56.13 21.61 50.46
CA MET A 779 56.79 22.29 51.54
C MET A 779 55.80 23.08 52.38
N ALA A 780 56.00 23.16 53.65
CA ALA A 780 55.24 24.05 54.51
C ALA A 780 56.13 24.82 55.38
N ALA A 781 55.80 26.07 55.62
CA ALA A 781 56.53 26.97 56.48
C ALA A 781 55.59 27.72 57.44
N ASN A 782 55.96 27.81 58.73
CA ASN A 782 55.30 28.75 59.62
C ASN A 782 55.53 30.20 59.15
N THR A 783 54.41 30.92 59.05
CA THR A 783 54.47 32.35 58.67
C THR A 783 53.54 33.15 59.55
N THR A 784 53.57 34.43 59.47
CA THR A 784 52.66 35.36 60.16
C THR A 784 52.11 36.32 59.15
N VAL A 785 50.76 36.44 59.14
CA VAL A 785 50.09 37.43 58.28
C VAL A 785 49.29 38.35 59.20
N ALA A 786 49.53 39.68 59.10
CA ALA A 786 48.88 40.63 59.97
C ALA A 786 49.03 40.37 61.49
N GLY A 787 50.12 39.72 61.91
CA GLY A 787 50.41 39.42 63.29
C GLY A 787 49.82 38.15 63.80
N SER A 788 49.03 37.43 62.97
CA SER A 788 48.46 36.14 63.35
C SER A 788 49.28 34.97 62.80
N HIS A 789 49.31 33.84 63.52
CA HIS A 789 49.92 32.60 63.04
C HIS A 789 49.25 32.07 61.78
N ALA A 790 50.04 31.73 60.77
CA ALA A 790 49.64 31.17 59.55
C ALA A 790 50.66 30.12 59.07
N ILE A 791 50.19 29.21 58.21
CA ILE A 791 51.06 28.20 57.59
C ILE A 791 51.03 28.38 56.08
N SER A 792 52.18 28.61 55.48
CA SER A 792 52.32 28.65 54.02
C SER A 792 52.66 27.27 53.49
N ILE A 793 51.96 26.82 52.48
CA ILE A 793 52.12 25.53 51.76
C ILE A 793 52.46 25.84 50.32
N TYR A 794 53.57 25.33 49.80
CA TYR A 794 54.06 25.62 48.46
C TYR A 794 54.87 24.46 47.88
N SER A 795 55.09 24.45 46.57
CA SER A 795 56.00 23.52 45.91
C SER A 795 57.48 23.91 46.10
N SER A 796 58.30 22.91 46.39
CA SER A 796 59.76 23.16 46.42
C SER A 796 60.32 23.67 45.08
N ALA A 797 59.68 23.38 43.97
CA ALA A 797 60.05 23.83 42.64
C ALA A 797 59.63 25.28 42.33
N ASN A 798 58.62 25.78 43.05
CA ASN A 798 58.14 27.16 42.87
C ASN A 798 57.63 27.75 44.20
N PRO A 799 58.47 28.28 45.05
CA PRO A 799 58.11 28.81 46.38
C PRO A 799 57.26 30.10 46.33
N THR A 800 57.09 30.69 45.17
CA THR A 800 56.22 31.84 44.98
C THR A 800 54.74 31.49 44.65
N HIS A 801 54.46 30.17 44.56
CA HIS A 801 53.10 29.62 44.38
C HIS A 801 52.75 28.77 45.53
N GLY A 802 51.65 29.02 46.14
CA GLY A 802 51.18 28.23 47.25
C GLY A 802 49.88 28.73 47.91
N VAL A 803 49.58 28.15 49.00
CA VAL A 803 48.41 28.49 49.83
C VAL A 803 48.91 28.93 51.21
N VAL A 804 48.40 30.03 51.69
CA VAL A 804 48.62 30.48 53.07
C VAL A 804 47.35 30.25 53.87
N LEU A 805 47.38 29.36 54.85
CA LEU A 805 46.31 29.10 55.78
C LEU A 805 46.37 30.10 56.93
N LEU A 806 45.38 30.94 57.06
CA LEU A 806 45.24 31.93 58.09
C LEU A 806 44.37 31.41 59.28
N GLY A 807 44.65 31.91 60.48
CA GLY A 807 43.87 31.58 61.67
C GLY A 807 44.17 30.19 62.22
N MET A 808 45.26 29.58 61.80
CA MET A 808 45.68 28.28 62.33
C MET A 808 46.07 28.37 63.79
N SER A 809 45.82 27.28 64.56
CA SER A 809 46.25 27.24 65.93
C SER A 809 47.74 27.42 66.05
N SER A 810 48.19 28.25 66.95
CA SER A 810 49.65 28.54 67.18
C SER A 810 50.39 27.28 67.64
N THR A 811 49.73 26.23 68.03
CA THR A 811 50.28 24.92 68.41
C THR A 811 50.51 24.01 67.21
N LEU A 812 49.87 24.26 66.05
CA LEU A 812 50.08 23.49 64.83
C LEU A 812 51.25 24.08 64.05
N THR A 813 52.31 23.30 63.91
CA THR A 813 53.41 23.66 63.10
C THR A 813 53.30 23.17 61.68
N ALA A 814 53.98 23.85 60.72
CA ALA A 814 54.06 23.42 59.32
C ALA A 814 54.58 21.99 59.16
N SER A 815 55.55 21.59 60.00
CA SER A 815 56.08 20.20 60.02
C SER A 815 55.00 19.17 60.44
N ASN A 816 54.22 19.52 61.41
CA ASN A 816 53.16 18.60 61.90
C ASN A 816 52.05 18.51 60.86
N LEU A 817 51.69 19.59 60.18
CA LEU A 817 50.69 19.61 59.14
C LEU A 817 51.08 18.67 58.00
N LEU A 818 52.32 18.75 57.52
CA LEU A 818 52.78 17.86 56.44
C LEU A 818 52.97 16.39 56.85
N SER A 819 53.45 16.14 58.07
CA SER A 819 53.83 14.77 58.54
C SER A 819 52.71 13.99 59.12
N ALA A 820 51.76 14.63 59.79
CA ALA A 820 50.69 13.98 60.55
C ALA A 820 49.29 14.11 59.93
N HIS A 821 49.12 15.10 59.08
CA HIS A 821 47.80 15.50 58.56
C HIS A 821 47.72 15.61 57.01
N THR A 822 48.74 15.08 56.32
CA THR A 822 48.78 15.09 54.86
C THR A 822 48.89 13.65 54.35
N THR A 823 47.95 13.28 53.46
CA THR A 823 48.01 12.00 52.75
C THR A 823 48.29 12.25 51.28
N PHE A 824 49.13 11.38 50.68
CA PHE A 824 49.52 11.48 49.28
C PHE A 824 48.95 10.29 48.53
N SER A 825 48.17 10.57 47.45
CA SER A 825 47.58 9.53 46.61
C SER A 825 47.30 10.10 45.20
N GLY A 826 47.62 9.34 44.14
CA GLY A 826 47.22 9.67 42.76
C GLY A 826 47.70 11.01 42.21
N GLY A 827 48.82 11.55 42.71
CA GLY A 827 49.32 12.86 42.32
C GLY A 827 48.68 14.04 43.06
N GLN A 828 48.00 13.79 44.13
CA GLN A 828 47.37 14.75 45.03
C GLN A 828 47.95 14.66 46.42
N ALA A 829 48.03 15.74 47.14
CA ALA A 829 48.23 15.83 48.56
C ALA A 829 46.93 16.32 49.22
N VAL A 830 46.43 15.58 50.17
CA VAL A 830 45.21 15.89 50.91
C VAL A 830 45.54 16.23 52.35
N ILE A 831 45.28 17.44 52.74
CA ILE A 831 45.42 17.96 54.11
C ILE A 831 44.03 18.00 54.73
N SER A 832 43.84 17.27 55.81
CA SER A 832 42.57 17.15 56.49
C SER A 832 42.67 17.23 58.00
#